data_b847ee5958a66252a31921cfdd91a124
#
_entry.id   b847ee5958a66252a31921cfdd91a124
#
_cell.length_a   1.000
_cell.length_b   1.000
_cell.length_c   1.000
_cell.angle_alpha   90.00
_cell.angle_beta   90.00
_cell.angle_gamma   90.00
#
_symmetry.space_group_name_H-M   'P 1'
#
loop_
_entity.id
_entity.type
_entity.pdbx_description
1 polymer ?
#
loop_
_entity_poly.entity_id
_entity_poly.type
_entity_poly.pdbx_seq_one_letter_code
_entity_poly.pdbx_strand_id
1 'polypeptide(L)'
;MKDKIIVKGARVHNLKNVSLEIPRDKLIVFTGLSGSGKSSLAFDTLYAEGQRRYVESLSSYARQFLGQMNKPDVDYIEGLSPAISIDQKTTSKNPRSTVGTITEIYDYLRLLYARIGIPHCPKCGKVISKQSVDQIVDQIMALGDRTKIQVLAPIIRGKKGLHEKVLENIKKNGYVRARVDGEIYELAEEEIKLEKTKKHNIEAVVDRLVIKEGIEGRLSDSLEAALKLGEGLVIINIIGDKDILFSENFACPDCGINIQEFEPRMFSFNAPFGKCEKCDGLGTLMEIDPDLVIPNKNLSVMEGAIATWGEGRLKDDSWTYAILKALSEEYDLDLNRPIKELSKEHVDLLLYGTNGHKLIVTYTKDGVKGKYSYAYDGEINSLVRRYKETNSDVIKGEIEQYMSNKYCPKCKGARLNKEVLAVTVGDKNIYEFTQMPIKEELDFINSLNFTEKERIISDQIVKEIKSRLKFLVDVGLDYLNLSRSSGTLSGGEAQRIRLATQIGSALMGVLYILDEPSIGLHQRDNDKLIQTLKNLRDVGNTVIVVEHDEDTMREADFIVDIGPRAGEHGGQIIAAGTVDEIKACKESITGQYLTGEKEVKVPEVRREGNGQFITVVGAKENNLKNLTVKFPLGVLTMVTGVSGSGKSTLVNEILYKGLNKIINKSKNPTGAYKEITGYESIDKIIDIDQSPIGRTPRSNPATYTGTFDIIRELFSQTPEAKMRGYKPGRFSFNVKGGRCEACSGDGIIKIEMQFLSDVYVPCEVCKGKRYNRETLEVKYKGKNIDDVLNMTVEEALEFFENIPRIKNKIQTLKDVGLGYIRLGQPSTQLSGGEAQRIKLAFELSKRSTGKTLYILDEPTTGLHVDDVNRLVYILQRLVDAGNTVVVIEHNLDMIKCADYIIDLGPEGGDKGGTLVAQGTPEEIVKKDKSYTGKYLKKLLR
;
A
#
# COMPACT_ATOMS: atom_id res chain seq x y z
N MET A 1 5.38 42.62 5.84
CA MET A 1 4.48 41.42 5.99
C MET A 1 4.14 41.37 7.46
N LYS A 2 2.94 40.89 7.82
CA LYS A 2 2.58 40.69 9.23
C LYS A 2 3.35 39.51 9.78
N ASP A 3 3.94 39.66 10.94
CA ASP A 3 4.82 38.64 11.56
C ASP A 3 4.03 37.54 12.29
N LYS A 4 2.71 37.60 12.26
CA LYS A 4 1.80 36.67 12.98
C LYS A 4 0.60 36.28 12.14
N ILE A 5 0.09 35.07 12.38
CA ILE A 5 -1.22 34.60 12.00
C ILE A 5 -2.17 34.90 13.18
N ILE A 6 -3.24 35.64 12.94
CA ILE A 6 -4.21 36.04 13.97
C ILE A 6 -5.54 35.33 13.67
N VAL A 7 -5.96 34.47 14.59
CA VAL A 7 -7.25 33.78 14.56
C VAL A 7 -8.17 34.41 15.57
N LYS A 8 -9.41 34.74 15.20
CA LYS A 8 -10.42 35.25 16.14
C LYS A 8 -11.73 34.50 15.95
N GLY A 9 -12.27 34.01 17.07
CA GLY A 9 -13.60 33.47 17.15
C GLY A 9 -13.79 32.13 16.43
N ALA A 10 -12.83 31.20 16.48
CA ALA A 10 -12.97 29.87 15.89
C ALA A 10 -13.92 29.01 16.72
N ARG A 11 -14.96 28.45 16.04
CA ARG A 11 -16.04 27.65 16.65
C ARG A 11 -16.31 26.33 15.94
N VAL A 12 -15.35 25.89 15.12
CA VAL A 12 -15.47 24.62 14.35
C VAL A 12 -15.48 23.44 15.32
N HIS A 13 -16.43 22.53 15.15
CA HIS A 13 -16.65 21.35 16.00
C HIS A 13 -16.76 21.67 17.51
N ASN A 14 -15.76 21.26 18.30
CA ASN A 14 -15.76 21.48 19.77
C ASN A 14 -15.01 22.75 20.20
N LEU A 15 -14.49 23.56 19.27
CA LEU A 15 -13.79 24.81 19.60
C LEU A 15 -14.72 25.83 20.24
N LYS A 16 -14.30 26.43 21.37
CA LYS A 16 -15.08 27.38 22.16
C LYS A 16 -14.65 28.83 21.93
N ASN A 17 -15.00 29.38 20.75
CA ASN A 17 -14.71 30.76 20.40
C ASN A 17 -13.22 31.12 20.55
N VAL A 18 -12.34 30.26 20.04
CA VAL A 18 -10.90 30.35 20.19
C VAL A 18 -10.33 31.55 19.47
N SER A 19 -9.53 32.35 20.19
CA SER A 19 -8.74 33.44 19.63
C SER A 19 -7.27 33.21 19.96
N LEU A 20 -6.38 33.30 18.95
CA LEU A 20 -4.99 32.93 19.08
C LEU A 20 -4.11 33.72 18.11
N GLU A 21 -2.93 34.12 18.57
CA GLU A 21 -1.87 34.70 17.74
C GLU A 21 -0.72 33.71 17.60
N ILE A 22 -0.37 33.34 16.38
CA ILE A 22 0.65 32.35 16.06
C ILE A 22 1.78 33.06 15.32
N PRO A 23 3.05 32.95 15.73
CA PRO A 23 4.19 33.54 15.02
C PRO A 23 4.36 32.85 13.64
N ARG A 24 4.78 33.64 12.62
CA ARG A 24 5.12 33.10 11.31
C ARG A 24 6.58 32.68 11.25
N ASP A 25 6.90 31.86 10.24
CA ASP A 25 8.25 31.38 9.94
C ASP A 25 8.89 30.66 11.17
N LYS A 26 8.06 29.89 11.86
CA LYS A 26 8.39 29.13 13.06
C LYS A 26 7.90 27.69 12.97
N LEU A 27 8.50 26.81 13.78
CA LEU A 27 8.00 25.46 14.04
C LEU A 27 7.05 25.54 15.24
N ILE A 28 5.77 25.29 14.98
CA ILE A 28 4.69 25.39 15.95
C ILE A 28 4.12 24.00 16.20
N VAL A 29 3.97 23.62 17.46
CA VAL A 29 3.35 22.35 17.84
C VAL A 29 1.98 22.61 18.48
N PHE A 30 0.94 21.96 17.94
CA PHE A 30 -0.39 21.90 18.55
C PHE A 30 -0.49 20.58 19.33
N THR A 31 -0.65 20.68 20.63
CA THR A 31 -0.72 19.54 21.54
C THR A 31 -1.95 19.58 22.44
N GLY A 32 -2.16 18.55 23.26
CA GLY A 32 -3.29 18.37 24.18
C GLY A 32 -3.90 16.98 24.06
N LEU A 33 -4.85 16.66 24.91
CA LEU A 33 -5.50 15.34 24.97
C LEU A 33 -6.16 14.94 23.65
N SER A 34 -6.32 13.62 23.40
CA SER A 34 -7.08 13.13 22.27
C SER A 34 -8.51 13.67 22.30
N GLY A 35 -9.01 14.20 21.15
CA GLY A 35 -10.34 14.84 21.08
C GLY A 35 -10.43 16.24 21.71
N SER A 36 -9.33 16.90 22.06
CA SER A 36 -9.34 18.26 22.63
C SER A 36 -9.63 19.38 21.62
N GLY A 37 -9.58 19.11 20.29
CA GLY A 37 -9.84 20.11 19.23
C GLY A 37 -8.62 20.52 18.43
N LYS A 38 -7.46 19.86 18.59
CA LYS A 38 -6.22 20.13 17.83
C LYS A 38 -6.42 20.12 16.32
N SER A 39 -6.93 19.02 15.80
CA SER A 39 -7.16 18.84 14.36
C SER A 39 -8.25 19.80 13.87
N SER A 40 -9.28 20.12 14.69
CA SER A 40 -10.30 21.11 14.36
C SER A 40 -9.71 22.51 14.16
N LEU A 41 -8.72 22.90 14.97
CA LEU A 41 -8.04 24.19 14.83
C LEU A 41 -7.05 24.16 13.64
N ALA A 42 -6.23 23.11 13.52
CA ALA A 42 -5.18 22.99 12.50
C ALA A 42 -5.75 22.81 11.09
N PHE A 43 -6.58 21.77 10.92
CA PHE A 43 -7.08 21.33 9.60
C PHE A 43 -8.41 21.96 9.24
N ASP A 44 -9.42 21.86 10.10
CA ASP A 44 -10.78 22.30 9.78
C ASP A 44 -10.95 23.83 9.90
N THR A 45 -9.99 24.54 10.49
CA THR A 45 -9.99 26.00 10.60
C THR A 45 -8.87 26.65 9.78
N LEU A 46 -7.58 26.46 10.16
CA LEU A 46 -6.45 27.16 9.51
C LEU A 46 -6.23 26.68 8.08
N TYR A 47 -6.10 25.37 7.88
CA TYR A 47 -5.89 24.82 6.53
C TYR A 47 -7.10 25.08 5.63
N ALA A 48 -8.31 24.79 6.11
CA ALA A 48 -9.54 24.97 5.34
C ALA A 48 -9.71 26.43 4.86
N GLU A 49 -9.45 27.42 5.72
CA GLU A 49 -9.52 28.82 5.34
C GLU A 49 -8.38 29.23 4.39
N GLY A 50 -7.16 28.76 4.64
CA GLY A 50 -6.00 29.00 3.77
C GLY A 50 -6.22 28.47 2.35
N GLN A 51 -6.72 27.24 2.25
CA GLN A 51 -7.02 26.61 0.96
C GLN A 51 -8.22 27.26 0.28
N ARG A 52 -9.28 27.61 1.04
CA ARG A 52 -10.44 28.34 0.50
C ARG A 52 -10.01 29.65 -0.18
N ARG A 53 -9.19 30.47 0.49
CA ARG A 53 -8.66 31.74 -0.08
C ARG A 53 -7.80 31.50 -1.30
N TYR A 54 -6.98 30.44 -1.29
CA TYR A 54 -6.16 30.08 -2.45
C TYR A 54 -7.05 29.72 -3.65
N VAL A 55 -8.04 28.85 -3.45
CA VAL A 55 -9.00 28.44 -4.50
C VAL A 55 -9.80 29.63 -5.02
N GLU A 56 -10.25 30.54 -4.14
CA GLU A 56 -10.96 31.78 -4.55
C GLU A 56 -10.10 32.72 -5.37
N SER A 57 -8.79 32.70 -5.21
CA SER A 57 -7.85 33.49 -6.02
C SER A 57 -7.66 32.96 -7.44
N LEU A 58 -8.05 31.73 -7.71
CA LEU A 58 -7.91 31.08 -9.01
C LEU A 58 -9.01 31.52 -9.99
N SER A 59 -8.80 31.24 -11.29
CA SER A 59 -9.78 31.51 -12.33
C SER A 59 -11.11 30.78 -12.10
N SER A 60 -12.22 31.29 -12.61
CA SER A 60 -13.55 30.67 -12.51
C SER A 60 -13.55 29.22 -13.06
N TYR A 61 -12.77 28.98 -14.11
CA TYR A 61 -12.60 27.65 -14.71
C TYR A 61 -11.93 26.68 -13.74
N ALA A 62 -10.81 27.07 -13.12
CA ALA A 62 -10.11 26.23 -12.14
C ALA A 62 -10.98 25.93 -10.90
N ARG A 63 -11.78 26.92 -10.45
CA ARG A 63 -12.72 26.74 -9.32
C ARG A 63 -13.80 25.69 -9.58
N GLN A 64 -14.26 25.53 -10.83
CA GLN A 64 -15.24 24.49 -11.18
C GLN A 64 -14.69 23.06 -10.96
N PHE A 65 -13.39 22.85 -11.13
CA PHE A 65 -12.75 21.54 -10.92
C PHE A 65 -12.41 21.27 -9.46
N LEU A 66 -12.08 22.31 -8.69
CA LEU A 66 -11.64 22.16 -7.29
C LEU A 66 -12.79 22.14 -6.28
N GLY A 67 -14.01 22.47 -6.72
CA GLY A 67 -15.19 22.53 -5.88
C GLY A 67 -15.24 23.79 -4.99
N GLN A 68 -16.42 24.08 -4.43
CA GLN A 68 -16.57 25.11 -3.41
C GLN A 68 -16.25 24.53 -2.03
N MET A 69 -15.28 25.12 -1.34
CA MET A 69 -15.00 24.81 0.05
C MET A 69 -15.92 25.64 0.97
N ASN A 70 -16.52 24.99 1.95
CA ASN A 70 -17.29 25.68 2.98
C ASN A 70 -16.36 26.57 3.80
N LYS A 71 -16.81 27.78 4.10
CA LYS A 71 -16.11 28.67 5.02
C LYS A 71 -16.16 28.05 6.43
N PRO A 72 -15.02 27.88 7.12
CA PRO A 72 -15.03 27.45 8.51
C PRO A 72 -15.75 28.46 9.42
N ASP A 73 -16.35 28.01 10.50
CA ASP A 73 -17.00 28.87 11.49
C ASP A 73 -15.92 29.60 12.31
N VAL A 74 -15.52 30.75 11.80
CA VAL A 74 -14.51 31.64 12.38
C VAL A 74 -14.86 33.08 12.03
N ASP A 75 -14.68 34.01 12.97
CA ASP A 75 -14.98 35.41 12.73
C ASP A 75 -14.04 35.98 11.66
N TYR A 76 -12.71 35.86 11.87
CA TYR A 76 -11.73 36.14 10.84
C TYR A 76 -10.38 35.50 11.14
N ILE A 77 -9.57 35.30 10.08
CA ILE A 77 -8.16 34.90 10.17
C ILE A 77 -7.34 35.83 9.32
N GLU A 78 -6.27 36.36 9.88
CA GLU A 78 -5.35 37.26 9.21
C GLU A 78 -3.92 36.68 9.17
N GLY A 79 -3.13 37.07 8.16
CA GLY A 79 -1.73 36.65 8.04
C GLY A 79 -1.52 35.24 7.49
N LEU A 80 -2.58 34.55 6.98
CA LEU A 80 -2.42 33.23 6.37
C LEU A 80 -1.64 33.31 5.05
N SER A 81 -0.67 32.40 4.92
CA SER A 81 -0.02 32.02 3.67
C SER A 81 -0.83 30.93 2.95
N PRO A 82 -0.54 30.63 1.67
CA PRO A 82 -1.02 29.41 1.02
C PRO A 82 -0.74 28.20 1.90
N ALA A 83 -1.74 27.36 2.15
CA ALA A 83 -1.64 26.27 3.10
C ALA A 83 -1.53 24.91 2.39
N ILE A 84 -0.63 24.07 2.86
CA ILE A 84 -0.44 22.68 2.42
C ILE A 84 -0.63 21.76 3.61
N SER A 85 -1.52 20.77 3.46
CA SER A 85 -1.79 19.77 4.48
C SER A 85 -1.09 18.45 4.13
N ILE A 86 -0.47 17.84 5.14
CA ILE A 86 0.14 16.51 5.06
C ILE A 86 -0.51 15.64 6.14
N ASP A 87 -1.65 15.04 5.78
CA ASP A 87 -2.45 14.18 6.65
C ASP A 87 -2.08 12.70 6.51
N GLN A 88 -2.57 11.87 7.42
CA GLN A 88 -2.38 10.41 7.38
C GLN A 88 -3.36 9.71 6.44
N LYS A 89 -4.44 10.35 6.02
CA LYS A 89 -5.50 9.71 5.28
C LYS A 89 -5.06 9.36 3.85
N THR A 90 -5.31 8.12 3.49
CA THR A 90 -5.29 7.52 2.15
C THR A 90 -3.93 7.22 1.52
N THR A 91 -3.47 5.99 1.75
CA THR A 91 -2.63 5.31 0.76
C THR A 91 -3.47 5.12 -0.52
N SER A 92 -2.92 5.52 -1.66
CA SER A 92 -3.57 5.25 -2.95
C SER A 92 -3.73 3.74 -3.13
N LYS A 93 -4.97 3.28 -3.32
CA LYS A 93 -5.24 1.87 -3.64
C LYS A 93 -4.96 1.51 -5.10
N ASN A 94 -4.46 2.46 -5.89
CA ASN A 94 -4.13 2.22 -7.29
C ASN A 94 -2.91 1.29 -7.38
N PRO A 95 -3.02 0.08 -7.95
CA PRO A 95 -1.92 -0.89 -8.03
C PRO A 95 -0.77 -0.42 -8.94
N ARG A 96 -0.98 0.63 -9.72
CA ARG A 96 0.05 1.24 -10.56
C ARG A 96 0.85 2.32 -9.86
N SER A 97 0.40 2.83 -8.72
CA SER A 97 1.15 3.80 -7.94
C SER A 97 2.30 3.13 -7.19
N THR A 98 3.51 3.67 -7.33
CA THR A 98 4.72 3.24 -6.61
C THR A 98 5.35 4.42 -5.88
N VAL A 99 6.28 4.14 -4.96
CA VAL A 99 7.07 5.20 -4.31
C VAL A 99 7.71 6.11 -5.36
N GLY A 100 8.34 5.53 -6.39
CA GLY A 100 8.99 6.29 -7.46
C GLY A 100 8.04 7.19 -8.27
N THR A 101 6.78 6.78 -8.49
CA THR A 101 5.80 7.61 -9.21
C THR A 101 5.20 8.70 -8.34
N ILE A 102 5.00 8.46 -7.03
CA ILE A 102 4.47 9.47 -6.11
C ILE A 102 5.51 10.57 -5.84
N THR A 103 6.79 10.21 -5.78
CA THR A 103 7.90 11.14 -5.58
C THR A 103 8.38 11.82 -6.86
N GLU A 104 7.76 11.49 -8.00
CA GLU A 104 8.16 11.94 -9.34
C GLU A 104 9.58 11.52 -9.76
N ILE A 105 10.32 10.80 -8.92
CA ILE A 105 11.67 10.31 -9.24
C ILE A 105 11.65 9.44 -10.49
N TYR A 106 10.60 8.62 -10.64
CA TYR A 106 10.45 7.74 -11.80
C TYR A 106 10.34 8.51 -13.12
N ASP A 107 9.78 9.72 -13.12
CA ASP A 107 9.67 10.56 -14.31
C ASP A 107 11.05 11.09 -14.76
N TYR A 108 11.89 11.47 -13.79
CA TYR A 108 13.29 11.84 -14.07
C TYR A 108 14.12 10.63 -14.49
N LEU A 109 13.90 9.45 -13.91
CA LEU A 109 14.58 8.22 -14.35
C LEU A 109 14.21 7.86 -15.79
N ARG A 110 12.95 7.95 -16.19
CA ARG A 110 12.53 7.72 -17.58
C ARG A 110 13.26 8.66 -18.55
N LEU A 111 13.42 9.92 -18.16
CA LEU A 111 14.15 10.90 -18.97
C LEU A 111 15.64 10.56 -19.01
N LEU A 112 16.26 10.20 -17.89
CA LEU A 112 17.67 9.81 -17.80
C LEU A 112 17.98 8.61 -18.72
N TYR A 113 17.22 7.51 -18.56
CA TYR A 113 17.40 6.30 -19.35
C TYR A 113 17.15 6.50 -20.85
N ALA A 114 16.18 7.37 -21.22
CA ALA A 114 15.93 7.68 -22.62
C ALA A 114 17.03 8.53 -23.27
N ARG A 115 17.75 9.37 -22.49
CA ARG A 115 18.72 10.33 -23.02
C ARG A 115 20.15 9.83 -23.02
N ILE A 116 20.57 9.13 -21.98
CA ILE A 116 21.95 8.65 -21.82
C ILE A 116 22.05 7.14 -21.65
N GLY A 117 20.91 6.42 -21.63
CA GLY A 117 20.91 4.98 -21.49
C GLY A 117 21.58 4.27 -22.66
N ILE A 118 22.38 3.26 -22.35
CA ILE A 118 23.07 2.42 -23.34
C ILE A 118 22.16 1.23 -23.69
N PRO A 119 21.65 1.14 -24.92
CA PRO A 119 20.79 0.04 -25.32
C PRO A 119 21.59 -1.23 -25.63
N HIS A 120 21.04 -2.35 -25.18
CA HIS A 120 21.58 -3.68 -25.44
C HIS A 120 20.55 -4.52 -26.20
N CYS A 121 21.03 -5.51 -26.91
CA CYS A 121 20.17 -6.46 -27.59
C CYS A 121 19.42 -7.34 -26.55
N PRO A 122 18.07 -7.37 -26.53
CA PRO A 122 17.31 -8.17 -25.57
C PRO A 122 17.46 -9.69 -25.75
N LYS A 123 18.14 -10.16 -26.82
CA LYS A 123 18.42 -11.59 -27.07
C LYS A 123 19.85 -11.99 -26.70
N CYS A 124 20.85 -11.23 -27.17
CA CYS A 124 22.27 -11.60 -27.00
C CYS A 124 23.05 -10.70 -26.04
N GLY A 125 22.44 -9.61 -25.53
CA GLY A 125 23.08 -8.70 -24.57
C GLY A 125 24.13 -7.75 -25.13
N LYS A 126 24.47 -7.81 -26.42
CA LYS A 126 25.46 -6.91 -27.02
C LYS A 126 24.95 -5.48 -27.05
N VAL A 127 25.86 -4.52 -26.85
CA VAL A 127 25.54 -3.09 -27.01
C VAL A 127 25.12 -2.80 -28.46
N ILE A 128 24.07 -2.02 -28.61
CA ILE A 128 23.54 -1.59 -29.88
C ILE A 128 23.74 -0.06 -29.98
N SER A 129 24.27 0.40 -31.12
CA SER A 129 24.49 1.83 -31.38
C SER A 129 23.84 2.25 -32.66
N LYS A 130 23.46 3.51 -32.77
CA LYS A 130 23.15 4.16 -34.05
C LYS A 130 24.45 4.48 -34.76
N GLN A 131 24.43 4.35 -36.07
CA GLN A 131 25.56 4.77 -36.94
C GLN A 131 25.07 5.90 -37.86
N SER A 132 25.81 6.99 -37.92
CA SER A 132 25.54 8.01 -38.92
C SER A 132 26.01 7.53 -40.32
N VAL A 133 25.45 8.11 -41.37
CA VAL A 133 25.87 7.78 -42.74
C VAL A 133 27.38 7.97 -42.90
N ASP A 134 27.94 9.06 -42.36
CA ASP A 134 29.39 9.32 -42.39
C ASP A 134 30.22 8.22 -41.72
N GLN A 135 29.76 7.76 -40.52
CA GLN A 135 30.43 6.65 -39.82
C GLN A 135 30.35 5.33 -40.61
N ILE A 136 29.22 5.11 -41.30
CA ILE A 136 29.07 3.93 -42.20
C ILE A 136 30.02 4.06 -43.37
N VAL A 137 30.11 5.25 -44.00
CA VAL A 137 31.05 5.54 -45.08
C VAL A 137 32.48 5.26 -44.63
N ASP A 138 32.90 5.82 -43.49
CA ASP A 138 34.27 5.62 -42.97
C ASP A 138 34.60 4.13 -42.76
N GLN A 139 33.66 3.37 -42.20
CA GLN A 139 33.84 1.93 -42.01
C GLN A 139 33.90 1.16 -43.32
N ILE A 140 33.13 1.57 -44.35
CA ILE A 140 33.17 0.93 -45.65
C ILE A 140 34.48 1.28 -46.37
N MET A 141 34.94 2.52 -46.30
CA MET A 141 36.20 2.95 -46.86
C MET A 141 37.40 2.23 -46.24
N ALA A 142 37.31 1.86 -44.94
CA ALA A 142 38.33 1.07 -44.25
C ALA A 142 38.42 -0.40 -44.71
N LEU A 143 37.50 -0.91 -45.53
CA LEU A 143 37.55 -2.29 -46.08
C LEU A 143 38.68 -2.52 -47.10
N GLY A 144 39.32 -1.46 -47.55
CA GLY A 144 40.49 -1.52 -48.47
C GLY A 144 40.18 -1.14 -49.91
N ASP A 145 41.23 -0.58 -50.58
CA ASP A 145 41.15 -0.12 -51.92
C ASP A 145 40.85 -1.28 -52.93
N ARG A 146 40.07 -0.99 -53.98
CA ARG A 146 39.59 -1.93 -55.02
C ARG A 146 38.61 -3.02 -54.53
N THR A 147 38.10 -2.98 -53.26
CA THR A 147 37.06 -3.90 -52.82
C THR A 147 35.77 -3.62 -53.60
N LYS A 148 35.16 -4.68 -54.16
CA LYS A 148 33.89 -4.59 -54.86
C LYS A 148 32.73 -4.81 -53.89
N ILE A 149 31.86 -3.84 -53.78
CA ILE A 149 30.72 -3.88 -52.88
C ILE A 149 29.38 -3.67 -53.59
N GLN A 150 28.31 -4.19 -52.99
CA GLN A 150 26.93 -3.88 -53.37
C GLN A 150 26.24 -3.26 -52.18
N VAL A 151 25.54 -2.15 -52.41
CA VAL A 151 24.68 -1.49 -51.44
C VAL A 151 23.27 -2.06 -51.57
N LEU A 152 22.78 -2.76 -50.57
CA LEU A 152 21.51 -3.46 -50.60
C LEU A 152 20.58 -2.87 -49.56
N ALA A 153 19.32 -2.62 -49.90
CA ALA A 153 18.27 -2.21 -48.96
C ALA A 153 17.39 -3.42 -48.60
N PRO A 154 17.42 -3.92 -47.34
CA PRO A 154 16.62 -5.04 -46.93
C PRO A 154 15.14 -4.62 -46.72
N ILE A 155 14.22 -5.17 -47.54
CA ILE A 155 12.79 -4.83 -47.53
C ILE A 155 11.99 -5.94 -46.86
N ILE A 156 12.29 -7.19 -47.18
CA ILE A 156 11.68 -8.35 -46.50
C ILE A 156 12.77 -9.18 -45.80
N ARG A 157 12.61 -9.49 -44.55
CA ARG A 157 13.53 -10.29 -43.73
C ARG A 157 12.78 -11.42 -43.05
N GLY A 158 13.03 -12.66 -43.53
CA GLY A 158 12.50 -13.88 -42.91
C GLY A 158 10.96 -13.97 -42.80
N LYS A 159 10.22 -13.33 -43.70
CA LYS A 159 8.76 -13.37 -43.73
C LYS A 159 8.23 -14.37 -44.74
N LYS A 160 7.15 -15.09 -44.41
CA LYS A 160 6.44 -15.98 -45.33
C LYS A 160 5.53 -15.18 -46.25
N GLY A 161 5.40 -15.57 -47.52
CA GLY A 161 4.47 -14.95 -48.43
C GLY A 161 5.02 -14.95 -49.86
N LEU A 162 4.18 -14.60 -50.84
CA LEU A 162 4.57 -14.47 -52.26
C LEU A 162 5.28 -13.14 -52.57
N HIS A 163 5.09 -12.12 -51.78
CA HIS A 163 5.70 -10.77 -51.86
C HIS A 163 5.70 -10.07 -53.21
N GLU A 164 4.78 -10.44 -54.11
CA GLU A 164 4.67 -9.91 -55.47
C GLU A 164 4.58 -8.38 -55.50
N LYS A 165 3.73 -7.81 -54.66
CA LYS A 165 3.57 -6.34 -54.53
C LYS A 165 4.86 -5.63 -54.09
N VAL A 166 5.71 -6.31 -53.31
CA VAL A 166 6.99 -5.76 -52.85
C VAL A 166 7.98 -5.70 -54.03
N LEU A 167 8.06 -6.79 -54.79
CA LEU A 167 8.90 -6.85 -55.99
C LEU A 167 8.45 -5.83 -57.07
N GLU A 168 7.12 -5.68 -57.26
CA GLU A 168 6.58 -4.62 -58.13
C GLU A 168 6.93 -3.22 -57.64
N ASN A 169 6.88 -2.96 -56.39
CA ASN A 169 7.23 -1.66 -55.79
C ASN A 169 8.73 -1.35 -55.97
N ILE A 170 9.62 -2.33 -55.77
CA ILE A 170 11.05 -2.17 -56.03
C ILE A 170 11.27 -1.76 -57.50
N LYS A 171 10.58 -2.43 -58.45
CA LYS A 171 10.65 -2.13 -59.88
C LYS A 171 10.09 -0.74 -60.21
N LYS A 172 8.95 -0.36 -59.61
CA LYS A 172 8.31 0.98 -59.83
C LYS A 172 9.20 2.11 -59.29
N ASN A 173 9.99 1.86 -58.26
CA ASN A 173 10.92 2.84 -57.69
C ASN A 173 12.25 2.93 -58.51
N GLY A 174 12.33 2.26 -59.66
CA GLY A 174 13.44 2.38 -60.57
C GLY A 174 14.64 1.46 -60.31
N TYR A 175 14.53 0.53 -59.32
CA TYR A 175 15.62 -0.44 -59.10
C TYR A 175 15.55 -1.59 -60.11
N VAL A 176 16.68 -1.87 -60.71
CA VAL A 176 16.79 -2.87 -61.82
C VAL A 176 16.94 -4.29 -61.26
N ARG A 177 17.54 -4.43 -60.09
CA ARG A 177 17.89 -5.73 -59.49
C ARG A 177 17.40 -5.85 -58.05
N ALA A 178 17.03 -7.08 -57.70
CA ALA A 178 16.78 -7.47 -56.31
C ALA A 178 17.57 -8.75 -55.98
N ARG A 179 18.04 -8.84 -54.70
CA ARG A 179 18.59 -10.09 -54.19
C ARG A 179 17.47 -10.79 -53.43
N VAL A 180 17.16 -12.01 -53.82
CA VAL A 180 16.11 -12.82 -53.19
C VAL A 180 16.74 -14.12 -52.70
N ASP A 181 16.64 -14.36 -51.39
CA ASP A 181 17.19 -15.53 -50.70
C ASP A 181 18.70 -15.76 -51.03
N GLY A 182 19.43 -14.68 -51.25
CA GLY A 182 20.87 -14.69 -51.53
C GLY A 182 21.23 -14.66 -53.05
N GLU A 183 20.26 -14.90 -53.95
CA GLU A 183 20.47 -14.86 -55.40
C GLU A 183 20.01 -13.53 -55.99
N ILE A 184 20.76 -13.00 -57.00
CA ILE A 184 20.44 -11.72 -57.62
C ILE A 184 19.62 -11.96 -58.89
N TYR A 185 18.48 -11.29 -59.00
CA TYR A 185 17.55 -11.36 -60.11
C TYR A 185 17.44 -10.00 -60.81
N GLU A 186 17.35 -10.03 -62.16
CA GLU A 186 17.02 -8.84 -62.95
C GLU A 186 15.47 -8.69 -63.04
N LEU A 187 14.94 -7.69 -62.39
CA LEU A 187 13.49 -7.49 -62.23
C LEU A 187 12.74 -7.21 -63.54
N ALA A 188 13.49 -6.84 -64.62
CA ALA A 188 12.90 -6.58 -65.93
C ALA A 188 12.72 -7.85 -66.73
N GLU A 189 13.64 -8.81 -66.59
CA GLU A 189 13.78 -9.97 -67.46
C GLU A 189 13.38 -11.30 -66.85
N GLU A 190 13.36 -11.37 -65.48
CA GLU A 190 13.15 -12.62 -64.78
C GLU A 190 11.84 -12.57 -63.93
N GLU A 191 11.00 -13.61 -64.04
CA GLU A 191 9.82 -13.80 -63.22
C GLU A 191 10.20 -14.54 -61.93
N ILE A 192 10.16 -13.85 -60.80
CA ILE A 192 10.54 -14.40 -59.49
C ILE A 192 9.32 -15.10 -58.88
N LYS A 193 9.36 -16.43 -58.79
CA LYS A 193 8.29 -17.24 -58.13
C LYS A 193 8.70 -17.65 -56.75
N LEU A 194 8.02 -17.08 -55.73
CA LEU A 194 8.26 -17.37 -54.34
C LEU A 194 7.25 -18.39 -53.77
N GLU A 195 7.70 -19.21 -52.82
CA GLU A 195 6.83 -20.18 -52.13
C GLU A 195 6.12 -19.53 -50.92
N LYS A 196 4.78 -19.57 -50.90
CA LYS A 196 3.95 -18.95 -49.88
C LYS A 196 4.27 -19.43 -48.43
N THR A 197 4.78 -20.66 -48.31
CA THR A 197 5.03 -21.31 -46.99
C THR A 197 6.46 -21.12 -46.49
N LYS A 198 7.40 -20.77 -47.34
CA LYS A 198 8.81 -20.51 -46.97
C LYS A 198 9.01 -19.07 -46.49
N LYS A 199 10.07 -18.88 -45.68
CA LYS A 199 10.52 -17.55 -45.28
C LYS A 199 11.49 -17.04 -46.33
N HIS A 200 11.26 -15.82 -46.81
CA HIS A 200 12.05 -15.15 -47.81
C HIS A 200 12.74 -13.91 -47.29
N ASN A 201 13.91 -13.61 -47.83
CA ASN A 201 14.63 -12.35 -47.67
C ASN A 201 14.63 -11.67 -49.07
N ILE A 202 14.27 -10.38 -49.12
CA ILE A 202 14.24 -9.59 -50.34
C ILE A 202 14.95 -8.28 -50.05
N GLU A 203 16.04 -8.05 -50.79
CA GLU A 203 16.81 -6.81 -50.71
C GLU A 203 16.86 -6.16 -52.15
N ALA A 204 16.62 -4.85 -52.19
CA ALA A 204 16.82 -4.08 -53.43
C ALA A 204 18.32 -3.75 -53.58
N VAL A 205 18.87 -3.99 -54.76
CA VAL A 205 20.26 -3.57 -55.10
C VAL A 205 20.23 -2.10 -55.47
N VAL A 206 20.71 -1.24 -54.57
CA VAL A 206 20.72 0.22 -54.75
C VAL A 206 21.88 0.67 -55.64
N ASP A 207 23.08 0.20 -55.34
CA ASP A 207 24.28 0.52 -56.14
C ASP A 207 25.33 -0.61 -56.10
N ARG A 208 26.24 -0.59 -57.06
CA ARG A 208 27.43 -1.47 -57.14
C ARG A 208 28.67 -0.60 -57.28
N LEU A 209 29.54 -0.65 -56.31
CA LEU A 209 30.66 0.27 -56.19
C LEU A 209 31.98 -0.50 -56.04
N VAL A 210 33.05 0.16 -56.45
CA VAL A 210 34.42 -0.30 -56.15
C VAL A 210 35.05 0.76 -55.26
N ILE A 211 35.52 0.37 -54.13
CA ILE A 211 36.13 1.29 -53.14
C ILE A 211 37.40 1.87 -53.75
N LYS A 212 37.49 3.18 -53.82
CA LYS A 212 38.62 3.98 -54.28
C LYS A 212 38.57 5.37 -53.72
N GLU A 213 39.65 6.07 -53.64
CA GLU A 213 39.67 7.47 -53.19
C GLU A 213 38.72 8.36 -54.04
N GLY A 214 37.92 9.20 -53.40
CA GLY A 214 36.97 10.11 -54.03
C GLY A 214 35.60 9.51 -54.35
N ILE A 215 35.26 8.30 -53.85
CA ILE A 215 33.94 7.68 -54.02
C ILE A 215 32.94 8.02 -52.88
N GLU A 216 33.42 8.68 -51.83
CA GLU A 216 32.70 8.93 -50.59
C GLU A 216 31.33 9.59 -50.85
N GLY A 217 31.27 10.61 -51.67
CA GLY A 217 30.01 11.31 -52.01
C GLY A 217 28.97 10.38 -52.64
N ARG A 218 29.37 9.58 -53.67
CA ARG A 218 28.47 8.61 -54.30
C ARG A 218 28.05 7.48 -53.37
N LEU A 219 28.98 7.04 -52.50
CA LEU A 219 28.66 6.03 -51.46
C LEU A 219 27.66 6.57 -50.45
N SER A 220 27.82 7.83 -50.03
CA SER A 220 26.89 8.50 -49.10
C SER A 220 25.48 8.57 -49.70
N ASP A 221 25.35 9.04 -50.96
CA ASP A 221 24.06 9.10 -51.68
C ASP A 221 23.39 7.72 -51.80
N SER A 222 24.20 6.68 -52.10
CA SER A 222 23.69 5.32 -52.22
C SER A 222 23.28 4.73 -50.85
N LEU A 223 23.98 5.08 -49.78
CA LEU A 223 23.64 4.67 -48.43
C LEU A 223 22.36 5.36 -47.95
N GLU A 224 22.20 6.69 -48.16
CA GLU A 224 20.97 7.41 -47.80
C GLU A 224 19.75 6.82 -48.54
N ALA A 225 19.89 6.52 -49.83
CA ALA A 225 18.81 5.89 -50.60
C ALA A 225 18.49 4.49 -50.08
N ALA A 226 19.53 3.69 -49.73
CA ALA A 226 19.34 2.36 -49.19
C ALA A 226 18.72 2.37 -47.79
N LEU A 227 19.17 3.25 -46.90
CA LEU A 227 18.62 3.43 -45.55
C LEU A 227 17.17 3.87 -45.58
N LYS A 228 16.83 4.80 -46.45
CA LYS A 228 15.46 5.24 -46.67
C LYS A 228 14.51 4.11 -47.13
N LEU A 229 15.00 3.27 -48.08
CA LEU A 229 14.22 2.16 -48.61
C LEU A 229 14.15 0.97 -47.62
N GLY A 230 15.23 0.71 -46.88
CA GLY A 230 15.36 -0.36 -45.91
C GLY A 230 14.92 0.01 -44.48
N GLU A 231 14.17 1.13 -44.33
CA GLU A 231 13.66 1.60 -43.02
C GLU A 231 14.79 1.75 -41.98
N GLY A 232 15.91 2.38 -42.39
CA GLY A 232 17.06 2.63 -41.51
C GLY A 232 18.08 1.48 -41.48
N LEU A 233 17.94 0.50 -42.36
CA LEU A 233 18.87 -0.61 -42.51
C LEU A 233 19.51 -0.64 -43.90
N VAL A 234 20.80 -0.96 -43.95
CA VAL A 234 21.52 -1.19 -45.22
C VAL A 234 22.48 -2.39 -45.05
N ILE A 235 22.56 -3.22 -46.08
CA ILE A 235 23.48 -4.34 -46.12
C ILE A 235 24.54 -3.99 -47.18
N ILE A 236 25.81 -4.07 -46.79
CA ILE A 236 26.94 -4.00 -47.69
C ILE A 236 27.42 -5.41 -47.95
N ASN A 237 27.16 -5.89 -49.16
CA ASN A 237 27.67 -7.17 -49.62
C ASN A 237 29.03 -6.98 -50.22
N ILE A 238 30.06 -7.62 -49.68
CA ILE A 238 31.38 -7.69 -50.29
C ILE A 238 31.35 -8.85 -51.31
N ILE A 239 31.50 -8.54 -52.56
CA ILE A 239 31.34 -9.54 -53.62
C ILE A 239 32.39 -10.65 -53.48
N GLY A 240 31.91 -11.87 -53.21
CA GLY A 240 32.75 -13.04 -53.01
C GLY A 240 33.17 -13.28 -51.54
N ASP A 241 32.68 -12.48 -50.55
CA ASP A 241 33.00 -12.66 -49.17
C ASP A 241 31.67 -12.61 -48.31
N LYS A 242 31.47 -11.63 -47.53
CA LYS A 242 30.38 -11.55 -46.51
C LYS A 242 29.48 -10.35 -46.70
N ASP A 243 28.35 -10.43 -46.06
CA ASP A 243 27.41 -9.30 -45.82
C ASP A 243 27.75 -8.59 -44.52
N ILE A 244 27.78 -7.27 -44.55
CA ILE A 244 27.90 -6.43 -43.36
C ILE A 244 26.60 -5.62 -43.26
N LEU A 245 25.89 -5.77 -42.15
CA LEU A 245 24.67 -5.01 -41.86
C LEU A 245 25.04 -3.74 -41.12
N PHE A 246 24.59 -2.60 -41.60
CA PHE A 246 24.65 -1.31 -40.94
C PHE A 246 23.25 -0.81 -40.63
N SER A 247 23.12 0.03 -39.63
CA SER A 247 21.82 0.59 -39.22
C SER A 247 21.97 2.02 -38.76
N GLU A 248 21.07 2.86 -39.23
CA GLU A 248 20.84 4.21 -38.72
C GLU A 248 19.98 4.17 -37.42
N ASN A 249 19.29 3.07 -37.19
CA ASN A 249 18.50 2.79 -35.97
C ASN A 249 19.29 1.90 -35.00
N PHE A 250 18.79 1.74 -33.78
CA PHE A 250 19.35 0.78 -32.83
C PHE A 250 19.09 -0.66 -33.28
N ALA A 251 20.00 -1.26 -33.99
CA ALA A 251 19.86 -2.63 -34.49
C ALA A 251 20.99 -3.55 -34.01
N CYS A 252 20.62 -4.80 -33.70
CA CYS A 252 21.61 -5.82 -33.39
C CYS A 252 22.04 -6.52 -34.71
N PRO A 253 23.29 -6.46 -35.09
CA PRO A 253 23.75 -7.09 -36.34
C PRO A 253 23.59 -8.62 -36.32
N ASP A 254 23.77 -9.27 -35.16
CA ASP A 254 23.71 -10.72 -35.04
C ASP A 254 22.28 -11.26 -34.98
N CYS A 255 21.39 -10.56 -34.24
CA CYS A 255 20.03 -11.04 -33.98
C CYS A 255 18.97 -10.45 -34.91
N GLY A 256 19.34 -9.45 -35.71
CA GLY A 256 18.45 -8.76 -36.65
C GLY A 256 17.27 -8.02 -35.97
N ILE A 257 17.38 -7.73 -34.70
CA ILE A 257 16.38 -6.94 -33.98
C ILE A 257 16.64 -5.48 -34.29
N ASN A 258 15.58 -4.76 -34.68
CA ASN A 258 15.59 -3.32 -34.87
C ASN A 258 14.72 -2.69 -33.76
N ILE A 259 15.27 -1.75 -33.01
CA ILE A 259 14.60 -1.04 -31.91
C ILE A 259 14.46 0.41 -32.34
N GLN A 260 13.25 0.95 -32.21
CA GLN A 260 13.00 2.38 -32.44
C GLN A 260 13.76 3.24 -31.44
N GLU A 261 13.91 4.52 -31.75
CA GLU A 261 14.54 5.47 -30.86
C GLU A 261 13.84 5.49 -29.49
N PHE A 262 14.63 5.45 -28.42
CA PHE A 262 14.10 5.42 -27.07
C PHE A 262 13.58 6.78 -26.65
N GLU A 263 12.27 6.85 -26.39
CA GLU A 263 11.60 8.02 -25.84
C GLU A 263 11.22 7.81 -24.37
N PRO A 264 11.12 8.86 -23.53
CA PRO A 264 10.74 8.74 -22.13
C PRO A 264 9.42 8.00 -21.89
N ARG A 265 8.47 8.08 -22.84
CA ARG A 265 7.18 7.37 -22.77
C ARG A 265 7.34 5.84 -22.85
N MET A 266 8.41 5.34 -23.47
CA MET A 266 8.68 3.89 -23.57
C MET A 266 9.11 3.30 -22.23
N PHE A 267 9.69 4.09 -21.33
CA PHE A 267 10.05 3.66 -19.97
C PHE A 267 8.88 3.75 -18.99
N SER A 268 7.68 4.10 -19.43
CA SER A 268 6.49 4.14 -18.61
C SER A 268 5.75 2.80 -18.66
N PHE A 269 5.56 2.18 -17.50
CA PHE A 269 4.73 0.99 -17.38
C PHE A 269 3.22 1.27 -17.47
N ASN A 270 2.81 2.55 -17.55
CA ASN A 270 1.44 2.99 -17.79
C ASN A 270 1.16 3.26 -19.27
N ALA A 271 2.22 3.39 -20.10
CA ALA A 271 2.08 3.68 -21.52
C ALA A 271 2.10 2.38 -22.36
N PRO A 272 1.32 2.31 -23.45
CA PRO A 272 1.24 1.12 -24.30
C PRO A 272 2.58 0.66 -24.88
N PHE A 273 3.49 1.59 -25.12
CA PHE A 273 4.77 1.35 -25.81
C PHE A 273 5.81 0.64 -24.93
N GLY A 274 5.76 0.82 -23.61
CA GLY A 274 6.79 0.30 -22.70
C GLY A 274 6.30 -0.79 -21.76
N LYS A 275 4.98 -0.88 -21.54
CA LYS A 275 4.40 -1.83 -20.59
C LYS A 275 4.54 -3.28 -21.05
N CYS A 276 4.63 -4.19 -20.08
CA CYS A 276 4.51 -5.61 -20.34
C CYS A 276 3.09 -5.95 -20.78
N GLU A 277 2.90 -6.51 -21.98
CA GLU A 277 1.60 -6.86 -22.55
C GLU A 277 0.81 -7.87 -21.71
N LYS A 278 1.49 -8.84 -21.05
CA LYS A 278 0.82 -9.90 -20.30
C LYS A 278 0.16 -9.40 -19.02
N CYS A 279 0.80 -8.49 -18.28
CA CYS A 279 0.27 -7.95 -17.03
C CYS A 279 -0.21 -6.50 -17.16
N ASP A 280 -0.25 -5.96 -18.35
CA ASP A 280 -0.68 -4.58 -18.62
C ASP A 280 0.05 -3.54 -17.73
N GLY A 281 1.35 -3.76 -17.47
CA GLY A 281 2.19 -2.88 -16.64
C GLY A 281 1.98 -3.03 -15.12
N LEU A 282 1.20 -4.00 -14.65
CA LEU A 282 0.97 -4.23 -13.22
C LEU A 282 2.16 -4.94 -12.53
N GLY A 283 2.93 -5.73 -13.27
CA GLY A 283 4.03 -6.55 -12.72
C GLY A 283 3.55 -7.85 -12.10
N THR A 284 2.29 -7.92 -11.69
CA THR A 284 1.65 -9.09 -11.09
C THR A 284 0.38 -9.45 -11.83
N LEU A 285 -0.07 -10.68 -11.66
CA LEU A 285 -1.35 -11.19 -12.13
C LEU A 285 -2.11 -11.74 -10.93
N MET A 286 -3.40 -11.45 -10.88
CA MET A 286 -4.29 -12.03 -9.89
C MET A 286 -4.73 -13.40 -10.44
N GLU A 287 -4.27 -14.47 -9.83
CA GLU A 287 -4.54 -15.85 -10.25
C GLU A 287 -5.10 -16.64 -9.09
N ILE A 288 -5.95 -17.64 -9.40
CA ILE A 288 -6.42 -18.60 -8.38
C ILE A 288 -5.22 -19.30 -7.79
N ASP A 289 -5.11 -19.29 -6.47
CA ASP A 289 -3.99 -19.88 -5.75
C ASP A 289 -4.34 -21.30 -5.27
N PRO A 290 -3.61 -22.33 -5.73
CA PRO A 290 -3.81 -23.70 -5.28
C PRO A 290 -3.78 -23.87 -3.76
N ASP A 291 -2.91 -23.10 -3.06
CA ASP A 291 -2.79 -23.19 -1.60
C ASP A 291 -3.98 -22.51 -0.87
N LEU A 292 -4.68 -21.57 -1.51
CA LEU A 292 -5.92 -21.02 -0.99
C LEU A 292 -7.12 -21.92 -1.29
N VAL A 293 -7.09 -22.65 -2.40
CA VAL A 293 -8.10 -23.65 -2.75
C VAL A 293 -7.98 -24.88 -1.85
N ILE A 294 -6.74 -25.30 -1.52
CA ILE A 294 -6.43 -26.41 -0.60
C ILE A 294 -5.62 -25.88 0.60
N PRO A 295 -6.25 -25.18 1.56
CA PRO A 295 -5.54 -24.50 2.65
C PRO A 295 -4.99 -25.47 3.70
N ASN A 296 -5.57 -26.67 3.84
CA ASN A 296 -5.14 -27.67 4.80
C ASN A 296 -4.91 -29.02 4.10
N LYS A 297 -3.65 -29.31 3.81
CA LYS A 297 -3.23 -30.56 3.14
C LYS A 297 -3.28 -31.79 4.05
N ASN A 298 -3.55 -31.65 5.36
CA ASN A 298 -3.74 -32.77 6.28
C ASN A 298 -5.16 -33.36 6.19
N LEU A 299 -6.10 -32.66 5.56
CA LEU A 299 -7.45 -33.16 5.32
C LEU A 299 -7.50 -33.94 4.02
N SER A 300 -8.41 -34.91 3.96
CA SER A 300 -8.80 -35.58 2.73
C SER A 300 -9.84 -34.78 1.94
N VAL A 301 -10.08 -35.16 0.68
CA VAL A 301 -11.14 -34.53 -0.15
C VAL A 301 -12.49 -34.62 0.54
N MET A 302 -12.82 -35.79 1.12
CA MET A 302 -14.10 -36.01 1.82
C MET A 302 -14.21 -35.27 3.15
N GLU A 303 -13.10 -34.94 3.80
CA GLU A 303 -13.07 -34.08 4.98
C GLU A 303 -13.10 -32.57 4.66
N GLY A 304 -13.23 -32.21 3.38
CA GLY A 304 -13.37 -30.82 2.94
C GLY A 304 -12.04 -30.09 2.72
N ALA A 305 -11.00 -30.80 2.28
CA ALA A 305 -9.69 -30.19 1.94
C ALA A 305 -9.83 -29.08 0.89
N ILE A 306 -10.78 -29.19 -0.05
CA ILE A 306 -11.05 -28.18 -1.10
C ILE A 306 -12.03 -27.15 -0.54
N ALA A 307 -11.51 -25.99 -0.18
CA ALA A 307 -12.23 -24.95 0.55
C ALA A 307 -13.39 -24.31 -0.23
N THR A 308 -13.36 -24.38 -1.55
CA THR A 308 -14.40 -23.86 -2.44
C THR A 308 -15.64 -24.74 -2.48
N TRP A 309 -15.55 -25.95 -1.95
CA TRP A 309 -16.67 -26.89 -1.87
C TRP A 309 -17.30 -26.82 -0.47
N GLY A 310 -18.55 -26.32 -0.43
CA GLY A 310 -19.34 -26.38 0.80
C GLY A 310 -19.77 -27.80 1.13
N GLU A 311 -20.19 -28.06 2.38
CA GLU A 311 -20.62 -29.36 2.88
C GLU A 311 -21.69 -30.03 2.01
N GLY A 312 -22.55 -29.24 1.35
CA GLY A 312 -23.57 -29.74 0.47
C GLY A 312 -23.06 -30.39 -0.84
N ARG A 313 -21.85 -30.04 -1.29
CA ARG A 313 -21.28 -30.56 -2.54
C ARG A 313 -20.66 -31.95 -2.40
N LEU A 314 -20.33 -32.37 -1.21
CA LEU A 314 -19.73 -33.66 -0.90
C LEU A 314 -20.77 -34.72 -0.44
N LYS A 315 -22.07 -34.41 -0.52
CA LYS A 315 -23.12 -35.37 -0.21
C LYS A 315 -23.26 -36.40 -1.32
N ASP A 316 -23.65 -37.60 -0.96
CA ASP A 316 -23.77 -38.77 -1.86
C ASP A 316 -24.74 -38.54 -3.06
N ASP A 317 -25.66 -37.61 -2.93
CA ASP A 317 -26.63 -37.22 -3.95
C ASP A 317 -26.20 -36.04 -4.82
N SER A 318 -24.99 -35.48 -4.58
CA SER A 318 -24.52 -34.34 -5.33
C SER A 318 -23.84 -34.71 -6.65
N TRP A 319 -23.96 -33.84 -7.65
CA TRP A 319 -23.25 -33.97 -8.92
C TRP A 319 -21.72 -33.98 -8.76
N THR A 320 -21.19 -33.17 -7.85
CA THR A 320 -19.74 -33.08 -7.55
C THR A 320 -19.24 -34.42 -7.00
N TYR A 321 -19.98 -35.03 -6.07
CA TYR A 321 -19.62 -36.35 -5.53
C TYR A 321 -19.61 -37.44 -6.61
N ALA A 322 -20.60 -37.43 -7.53
CA ALA A 322 -20.64 -38.36 -8.66
C ALA A 322 -19.43 -38.21 -9.59
N ILE A 323 -18.95 -36.97 -9.82
CA ILE A 323 -17.70 -36.72 -10.58
C ILE A 323 -16.49 -37.25 -9.83
N LEU A 324 -16.39 -36.97 -8.53
CA LEU A 324 -15.28 -37.44 -7.70
C LEU A 324 -15.18 -38.96 -7.66
N LYS A 325 -16.35 -39.62 -7.58
CA LYS A 325 -16.41 -41.08 -7.63
C LYS A 325 -15.91 -41.61 -8.98
N ALA A 326 -16.32 -41.02 -10.10
CA ALA A 326 -15.82 -41.39 -11.41
C ALA A 326 -14.31 -41.12 -11.58
N LEU A 327 -13.80 -40.06 -11.01
CA LEU A 327 -12.34 -39.78 -10.95
C LEU A 327 -11.59 -40.82 -10.12
N SER A 328 -12.17 -41.22 -8.97
CA SER A 328 -11.61 -42.24 -8.09
C SER A 328 -11.50 -43.58 -8.80
N GLU A 329 -12.57 -43.99 -9.53
CA GLU A 329 -12.60 -45.25 -10.27
C GLU A 329 -11.64 -45.28 -11.47
N GLU A 330 -11.51 -44.17 -12.22
CA GLU A 330 -10.74 -44.12 -13.46
C GLU A 330 -9.23 -43.92 -13.20
N TYR A 331 -8.86 -43.14 -12.15
CA TYR A 331 -7.48 -42.75 -11.88
C TYR A 331 -6.91 -43.35 -10.58
N ASP A 332 -7.59 -44.28 -9.94
CA ASP A 332 -7.20 -44.87 -8.65
C ASP A 332 -6.94 -43.81 -7.56
N LEU A 333 -7.79 -42.77 -7.54
CA LEU A 333 -7.71 -41.65 -6.61
C LEU A 333 -8.45 -41.98 -5.31
N ASP A 334 -7.73 -42.13 -4.20
CA ASP A 334 -8.33 -42.32 -2.88
C ASP A 334 -8.79 -40.97 -2.29
N LEU A 335 -10.11 -40.75 -2.27
CA LEU A 335 -10.74 -39.51 -1.80
C LEU A 335 -10.68 -39.33 -0.27
N ASN A 336 -10.43 -40.40 0.49
CA ASN A 336 -10.34 -40.40 1.95
C ASN A 336 -8.89 -40.22 2.46
N ARG A 337 -7.92 -40.25 1.56
CA ARG A 337 -6.51 -40.04 1.90
C ARG A 337 -6.19 -38.54 2.02
N PRO A 338 -5.41 -38.11 3.04
CA PRO A 338 -4.97 -36.73 3.16
C PRO A 338 -4.24 -36.23 1.89
N ILE A 339 -4.53 -34.99 1.49
CA ILE A 339 -3.95 -34.40 0.26
C ILE A 339 -2.41 -34.45 0.23
N LYS A 340 -1.74 -34.29 1.38
CA LYS A 340 -0.27 -34.35 1.47
C LYS A 340 0.30 -35.72 1.09
N GLU A 341 -0.50 -36.79 1.14
CA GLU A 341 -0.12 -38.15 0.83
C GLU A 341 -0.50 -38.61 -0.58
N LEU A 342 -1.28 -37.79 -1.28
CA LEU A 342 -1.60 -38.00 -2.68
C LEU A 342 -0.42 -37.67 -3.58
N SER A 343 -0.34 -38.36 -4.73
CA SER A 343 0.66 -38.01 -5.76
C SER A 343 0.38 -36.60 -6.31
N LYS A 344 1.42 -35.97 -6.83
CA LYS A 344 1.28 -34.68 -7.51
C LYS A 344 0.28 -34.73 -8.66
N GLU A 345 0.25 -35.84 -9.40
CA GLU A 345 -0.67 -36.06 -10.52
C GLU A 345 -2.14 -36.10 -10.06
N HIS A 346 -2.42 -36.72 -8.91
CA HIS A 346 -3.76 -36.72 -8.33
C HIS A 346 -4.18 -35.33 -7.83
N VAL A 347 -3.27 -34.56 -7.24
CA VAL A 347 -3.56 -33.18 -6.82
C VAL A 347 -3.79 -32.29 -8.05
N ASP A 348 -2.97 -32.40 -9.08
CA ASP A 348 -3.13 -31.68 -10.35
C ASP A 348 -4.43 -32.05 -11.06
N LEU A 349 -4.86 -33.31 -11.00
CA LEU A 349 -6.15 -33.77 -11.53
C LEU A 349 -7.34 -33.08 -10.82
N LEU A 350 -7.30 -32.99 -9.49
CA LEU A 350 -8.35 -32.30 -8.72
C LEU A 350 -8.40 -30.80 -9.04
N LEU A 351 -7.23 -30.17 -9.20
CA LEU A 351 -7.11 -28.72 -9.41
C LEU A 351 -7.34 -28.30 -10.87
N TYR A 352 -6.75 -29.01 -11.83
CA TYR A 352 -6.69 -28.61 -13.24
C TYR A 352 -7.52 -29.51 -14.18
N GLY A 353 -8.04 -30.64 -13.68
CA GLY A 353 -8.96 -31.50 -14.39
C GLY A 353 -8.32 -32.55 -15.33
N THR A 354 -9.14 -33.15 -16.16
CA THR A 354 -8.80 -34.30 -17.02
C THR A 354 -8.21 -33.92 -18.38
N ASN A 355 -7.87 -32.66 -18.62
CA ASN A 355 -7.37 -32.15 -19.92
C ASN A 355 -8.24 -32.57 -21.13
N GLY A 356 -9.57 -32.60 -20.93
CA GLY A 356 -10.55 -32.93 -21.98
C GLY A 356 -10.88 -34.42 -22.08
N HIS A 357 -10.22 -35.30 -21.31
CA HIS A 357 -10.63 -36.72 -21.23
C HIS A 357 -12.01 -36.84 -20.56
N LYS A 358 -12.89 -37.57 -21.19
CA LYS A 358 -14.29 -37.70 -20.76
C LYS A 358 -14.48 -38.92 -19.85
N LEU A 359 -14.96 -38.67 -18.67
CA LEU A 359 -15.36 -39.65 -17.67
C LEU A 359 -16.80 -40.08 -17.91
N ILE A 360 -17.12 -41.30 -17.50
CA ILE A 360 -18.51 -41.79 -17.44
C ILE A 360 -19.00 -41.56 -16.01
N VAL A 361 -19.74 -40.46 -15.81
CA VAL A 361 -20.32 -40.13 -14.52
C VAL A 361 -21.73 -40.76 -14.38
N THR A 362 -21.89 -41.58 -13.36
CA THR A 362 -23.19 -42.15 -13.00
C THR A 362 -23.87 -41.29 -11.95
N TYR A 363 -24.98 -40.64 -12.30
CA TYR A 363 -25.68 -39.72 -11.41
C TYR A 363 -27.17 -40.01 -11.34
N THR A 364 -27.74 -39.92 -10.14
CA THR A 364 -29.18 -40.11 -9.91
C THR A 364 -29.85 -38.73 -9.77
N LYS A 365 -30.72 -38.39 -10.68
CA LYS A 365 -31.53 -37.17 -10.63
C LYS A 365 -33.01 -37.56 -10.55
N ASP A 366 -33.74 -37.05 -9.57
CA ASP A 366 -35.17 -37.30 -9.35
C ASP A 366 -35.52 -38.81 -9.34
N GLY A 367 -34.65 -39.66 -8.78
CA GLY A 367 -34.83 -41.09 -8.67
C GLY A 367 -34.43 -41.88 -9.94
N VAL A 368 -34.02 -41.24 -11.02
CA VAL A 368 -33.57 -41.87 -12.26
C VAL A 368 -32.05 -41.89 -12.37
N LYS A 369 -31.46 -43.10 -12.48
CA LYS A 369 -30.01 -43.22 -12.72
C LYS A 369 -29.69 -43.02 -14.20
N GLY A 370 -28.79 -42.07 -14.48
CA GLY A 370 -28.29 -41.80 -15.83
C GLY A 370 -26.76 -41.92 -15.89
N LYS A 371 -26.20 -42.24 -17.05
CA LYS A 371 -24.79 -42.21 -17.36
C LYS A 371 -24.50 -41.01 -18.24
N TYR A 372 -23.60 -40.14 -17.80
CA TYR A 372 -23.23 -38.89 -18.48
C TYR A 372 -21.76 -38.91 -18.86
N SER A 373 -21.44 -38.56 -20.10
CA SER A 373 -20.05 -38.34 -20.54
C SER A 373 -19.65 -36.92 -20.21
N TYR A 374 -18.71 -36.72 -19.28
CA TYR A 374 -18.30 -35.41 -18.75
C TYR A 374 -16.78 -35.30 -18.66
N ALA A 375 -16.20 -34.22 -19.19
CA ALA A 375 -14.79 -33.90 -18.98
C ALA A 375 -14.71 -32.98 -17.76
N TYR A 376 -13.98 -33.40 -16.74
CA TYR A 376 -13.80 -32.61 -15.53
C TYR A 376 -12.76 -31.49 -15.76
N ASP A 377 -13.19 -30.27 -15.65
CA ASP A 377 -12.33 -29.09 -15.90
C ASP A 377 -11.28 -28.83 -14.80
N GLY A 378 -11.47 -29.40 -13.60
CA GLY A 378 -10.70 -29.04 -12.40
C GLY A 378 -11.25 -27.80 -11.70
N GLU A 379 -11.00 -27.71 -10.40
CA GLU A 379 -11.59 -26.65 -9.59
C GLU A 379 -11.03 -25.25 -9.96
N ILE A 380 -9.71 -25.12 -10.22
CA ILE A 380 -9.10 -23.86 -10.61
C ILE A 380 -9.67 -23.34 -11.94
N ASN A 381 -9.73 -24.20 -12.95
CA ASN A 381 -10.27 -23.80 -14.26
C ASN A 381 -11.76 -23.45 -14.18
N SER A 382 -12.52 -24.18 -13.34
CA SER A 382 -13.93 -23.87 -13.06
C SER A 382 -14.10 -22.50 -12.42
N LEU A 383 -13.27 -22.17 -11.40
CA LEU A 383 -13.28 -20.85 -10.76
C LEU A 383 -12.89 -19.73 -11.72
N VAL A 384 -11.85 -19.92 -12.54
CA VAL A 384 -11.43 -18.95 -13.56
C VAL A 384 -12.54 -18.68 -14.57
N ARG A 385 -13.23 -19.73 -15.04
CA ARG A 385 -14.37 -19.61 -15.96
C ARG A 385 -15.51 -18.83 -15.29
N ARG A 386 -15.94 -19.23 -14.09
CA ARG A 386 -17.01 -18.57 -13.33
C ARG A 386 -16.68 -17.09 -13.06
N TYR A 387 -15.43 -16.76 -12.74
CA TYR A 387 -15.01 -15.38 -12.53
C TYR A 387 -15.16 -14.51 -13.78
N LYS A 388 -14.85 -15.08 -14.95
CA LYS A 388 -14.99 -14.38 -16.24
C LYS A 388 -16.44 -14.23 -16.71
N GLU A 389 -17.27 -15.22 -16.45
CA GLU A 389 -18.65 -15.28 -16.95
C GLU A 389 -19.65 -14.57 -16.02
N THR A 390 -19.35 -14.42 -14.73
CA THR A 390 -20.31 -13.81 -13.79
C THR A 390 -20.31 -12.29 -13.89
N ASN A 391 -21.51 -11.71 -13.83
CA ASN A 391 -21.72 -10.27 -13.69
C ASN A 391 -22.02 -9.85 -12.24
N SER A 392 -22.06 -10.79 -11.31
CA SER A 392 -22.35 -10.54 -9.90
C SER A 392 -21.08 -10.19 -9.14
N ASP A 393 -21.00 -8.99 -8.58
CA ASP A 393 -19.89 -8.54 -7.75
C ASP A 393 -19.73 -9.39 -6.47
N VAL A 394 -20.82 -9.95 -5.96
CA VAL A 394 -20.80 -10.83 -4.78
C VAL A 394 -20.04 -12.12 -5.12
N ILE A 395 -20.38 -12.78 -6.25
CA ILE A 395 -19.72 -14.00 -6.69
C ILE A 395 -18.27 -13.74 -7.05
N LYS A 396 -17.95 -12.60 -7.70
CA LYS A 396 -16.56 -12.19 -7.94
C LYS A 396 -15.79 -12.06 -6.65
N GLY A 397 -16.35 -11.35 -5.67
CA GLY A 397 -15.72 -11.17 -4.35
C GLY A 397 -15.52 -12.49 -3.58
N GLU A 398 -16.41 -13.46 -3.73
CA GLU A 398 -16.24 -14.81 -3.18
C GLU A 398 -15.08 -15.56 -3.85
N ILE A 399 -14.93 -15.45 -5.16
CA ILE A 399 -13.85 -16.12 -5.90
C ILE A 399 -12.50 -15.42 -5.64
N GLU A 400 -12.49 -14.08 -5.51
CA GLU A 400 -11.29 -13.29 -5.22
C GLU A 400 -10.62 -13.69 -3.90
N GLN A 401 -11.36 -14.25 -2.94
CA GLN A 401 -10.80 -14.80 -1.70
C GLN A 401 -9.84 -15.98 -1.94
N TYR A 402 -9.94 -16.64 -3.08
CA TYR A 402 -9.07 -17.75 -3.49
C TYR A 402 -8.00 -17.31 -4.50
N MET A 403 -7.86 -16.01 -4.74
CA MET A 403 -6.84 -15.45 -5.63
C MET A 403 -5.68 -14.84 -4.84
N SER A 404 -4.49 -14.98 -5.40
CA SER A 404 -3.27 -14.29 -4.92
C SER A 404 -2.59 -13.54 -6.05
N ASN A 405 -1.84 -12.51 -5.68
CA ASN A 405 -1.01 -11.75 -6.63
C ASN A 405 0.31 -12.49 -6.86
N LYS A 406 0.48 -13.08 -8.04
CA LYS A 406 1.73 -13.73 -8.46
C LYS A 406 2.49 -12.82 -9.44
N TYR A 407 3.82 -12.87 -9.37
CA TYR A 407 4.63 -12.14 -10.34
C TYR A 407 4.32 -12.59 -11.77
N CYS A 408 4.17 -11.62 -12.67
CA CYS A 408 3.93 -11.91 -14.07
C CYS A 408 5.05 -12.79 -14.67
N PRO A 409 4.77 -13.96 -15.25
CA PRO A 409 5.81 -14.86 -15.75
C PRO A 409 6.58 -14.28 -16.95
N LYS A 410 6.04 -13.27 -17.67
CA LYS A 410 6.69 -12.62 -18.80
C LYS A 410 7.73 -11.58 -18.33
N CYS A 411 7.38 -10.68 -17.42
CA CYS A 411 8.24 -9.59 -16.95
C CYS A 411 8.83 -9.83 -15.56
N LYS A 412 8.43 -10.90 -14.83
CA LYS A 412 8.92 -11.26 -13.49
C LYS A 412 8.86 -10.10 -12.49
N GLY A 413 7.81 -9.28 -12.56
CA GLY A 413 7.62 -8.11 -11.71
C GLY A 413 8.11 -6.77 -12.28
N ALA A 414 8.90 -6.78 -13.35
CA ALA A 414 9.51 -5.57 -13.90
C ALA A 414 8.53 -4.59 -14.57
N ARG A 415 7.28 -4.97 -14.84
CA ARG A 415 6.21 -4.15 -15.42
C ARG A 415 6.43 -3.69 -16.86
N LEU A 416 7.67 -3.70 -17.34
CA LEU A 416 8.11 -3.21 -18.64
C LEU A 416 8.36 -4.37 -19.61
N ASN A 417 8.44 -4.05 -20.90
CA ASN A 417 8.81 -5.00 -21.95
C ASN A 417 10.33 -5.26 -21.98
N LYS A 418 10.76 -6.25 -22.75
CA LYS A 418 12.17 -6.69 -22.77
C LYS A 418 13.10 -5.69 -23.45
N GLU A 419 12.61 -4.94 -24.43
CA GLU A 419 13.39 -3.95 -25.17
C GLU A 419 13.79 -2.79 -24.25
N VAL A 420 12.85 -2.29 -23.46
CA VAL A 420 13.09 -1.23 -22.47
C VAL A 420 14.02 -1.69 -21.35
N LEU A 421 13.83 -2.92 -20.87
CA LEU A 421 14.69 -3.51 -19.83
C LEU A 421 16.11 -3.80 -20.30
N ALA A 422 16.35 -3.80 -21.63
CA ALA A 422 17.67 -3.95 -22.19
C ALA A 422 18.49 -2.64 -22.27
N VAL A 423 17.93 -1.52 -21.77
CA VAL A 423 18.64 -0.23 -21.68
C VAL A 423 19.20 -0.06 -20.29
N THR A 424 20.50 0.27 -20.18
CA THR A 424 21.20 0.45 -18.89
C THR A 424 21.79 1.85 -18.75
N VAL A 425 21.86 2.34 -17.53
CA VAL A 425 22.67 3.49 -17.11
C VAL A 425 23.64 2.99 -16.05
N GLY A 426 24.92 3.17 -16.28
CA GLY A 426 25.93 2.37 -15.59
C GLY A 426 25.78 0.91 -16.03
N ASP A 427 25.60 0.03 -15.07
CA ASP A 427 25.40 -1.42 -15.30
C ASP A 427 23.96 -1.88 -14.98
N LYS A 428 23.03 -0.97 -14.68
CA LYS A 428 21.67 -1.28 -14.22
C LYS A 428 20.59 -0.78 -15.17
N ASN A 429 19.59 -1.62 -15.42
CA ASN A 429 18.36 -1.17 -16.06
C ASN A 429 17.45 -0.43 -15.07
N ILE A 430 16.42 0.25 -15.57
CA ILE A 430 15.52 1.07 -14.74
C ILE A 430 14.80 0.25 -13.65
N TYR A 431 14.49 -1.02 -13.89
CA TYR A 431 13.86 -1.89 -12.90
C TYR A 431 14.83 -2.29 -11.79
N GLU A 432 16.03 -2.74 -12.17
CA GLU A 432 17.10 -3.07 -11.22
C GLU A 432 17.47 -1.88 -10.34
N PHE A 433 17.54 -0.68 -10.91
CA PHE A 433 17.73 0.55 -10.17
C PHE A 433 16.61 0.73 -9.13
N THR A 434 15.35 0.70 -9.55
CA THR A 434 14.21 0.95 -8.65
C THR A 434 13.95 -0.15 -7.62
N GLN A 435 14.63 -1.29 -7.71
CA GLN A 435 14.56 -2.37 -6.71
C GLN A 435 15.56 -2.18 -5.56
N MET A 436 16.59 -1.37 -5.75
CA MET A 436 17.55 -1.09 -4.67
C MET A 436 16.89 -0.29 -3.54
N PRO A 437 17.38 -0.41 -2.30
CA PRO A 437 17.04 0.53 -1.24
C PRO A 437 17.43 1.97 -1.64
N ILE A 438 16.61 2.95 -1.27
CA ILE A 438 16.78 4.38 -1.62
C ILE A 438 18.21 4.88 -1.30
N LYS A 439 18.78 4.42 -0.19
CA LYS A 439 20.16 4.77 0.17
C LYS A 439 21.17 4.25 -0.86
N GLU A 440 20.99 3.02 -1.32
CA GLU A 440 21.87 2.40 -2.32
C GLU A 440 21.65 3.03 -3.70
N GLU A 441 20.41 3.43 -4.03
CA GLU A 441 20.12 4.21 -5.25
C GLU A 441 20.88 5.54 -5.26
N LEU A 442 20.88 6.25 -4.11
CA LEU A 442 21.60 7.51 -3.95
C LEU A 442 23.13 7.30 -4.08
N ASP A 443 23.67 6.26 -3.45
CA ASP A 443 25.09 5.92 -3.53
C ASP A 443 25.47 5.52 -4.97
N PHE A 444 24.63 4.75 -5.65
CA PHE A 444 24.84 4.37 -7.04
C PHE A 444 24.88 5.59 -7.99
N ILE A 445 23.90 6.47 -7.91
CA ILE A 445 23.87 7.71 -8.72
C ILE A 445 25.10 8.61 -8.44
N ASN A 446 25.61 8.62 -7.20
CA ASN A 446 26.80 9.36 -6.84
C ASN A 446 28.09 8.73 -7.40
N SER A 447 28.11 7.42 -7.62
CA SER A 447 29.25 6.67 -8.15
C SER A 447 29.36 6.72 -9.68
N LEU A 448 28.30 7.16 -10.39
CA LEU A 448 28.28 7.21 -11.85
C LEU A 448 29.28 8.23 -12.38
N ASN A 449 30.13 7.78 -13.31
CA ASN A 449 31.06 8.62 -14.05
C ASN A 449 30.50 8.87 -15.45
N PHE A 450 30.10 10.11 -15.70
CA PHE A 450 29.58 10.53 -16.99
C PHE A 450 30.69 11.12 -17.87
N THR A 451 30.64 10.85 -19.15
CA THR A 451 31.44 11.56 -20.16
C THR A 451 31.01 13.04 -20.19
N GLU A 452 31.81 13.91 -20.78
CA GLU A 452 31.50 15.34 -20.88
C GLU A 452 30.15 15.57 -21.60
N LYS A 453 29.86 14.83 -22.66
CA LYS A 453 28.60 14.88 -23.39
C LYS A 453 27.42 14.43 -22.52
N GLU A 454 27.56 13.30 -21.84
CA GLU A 454 26.53 12.77 -20.95
C GLU A 454 26.26 13.69 -19.77
N ARG A 455 27.30 14.33 -19.22
CA ARG A 455 27.19 15.31 -18.15
C ARG A 455 26.33 16.51 -18.56
N ILE A 456 26.60 17.09 -19.74
CA ILE A 456 25.81 18.22 -20.27
C ILE A 456 24.34 17.85 -20.38
N ILE A 457 24.02 16.63 -20.80
CA ILE A 457 22.65 16.15 -21.00
C ILE A 457 21.96 15.84 -19.65
N SER A 458 22.68 15.22 -18.73
CA SER A 458 22.10 14.60 -17.53
C SER A 458 22.21 15.42 -16.24
N ASP A 459 23.04 16.47 -16.19
CA ASP A 459 23.38 17.19 -14.94
C ASP A 459 22.13 17.65 -14.18
N GLN A 460 21.21 18.32 -14.87
CA GLN A 460 19.98 18.79 -14.26
C GLN A 460 19.07 17.63 -13.79
N ILE A 461 18.98 16.56 -14.59
CA ILE A 461 18.16 15.39 -14.26
C ILE A 461 18.70 14.68 -13.04
N VAL A 462 20.02 14.45 -13.01
CA VAL A 462 20.72 13.78 -11.91
C VAL A 462 20.63 14.60 -10.62
N LYS A 463 20.74 15.92 -10.71
CA LYS A 463 20.58 16.83 -9.57
C LYS A 463 19.19 16.68 -8.94
N GLU A 464 18.13 16.64 -9.76
CA GLU A 464 16.77 16.44 -9.28
C GLU A 464 16.55 15.06 -8.63
N ILE A 465 17.07 13.99 -9.25
CA ILE A 465 17.00 12.64 -8.69
C ILE A 465 17.73 12.59 -7.34
N LYS A 466 18.97 13.10 -7.26
CA LYS A 466 19.77 13.13 -6.01
C LYS A 466 19.06 13.90 -4.90
N SER A 467 18.50 15.07 -5.22
CA SER A 467 17.78 15.89 -4.26
C SER A 467 16.59 15.15 -3.66
N ARG A 468 15.74 14.54 -4.51
CA ARG A 468 14.55 13.80 -4.06
C ARG A 468 14.91 12.52 -3.28
N LEU A 469 15.90 11.76 -3.74
CA LEU A 469 16.40 10.59 -3.00
C LEU A 469 16.94 10.99 -1.63
N LYS A 470 17.70 12.10 -1.56
CA LYS A 470 18.23 12.63 -0.29
C LYS A 470 17.09 12.98 0.68
N PHE A 471 16.03 13.65 0.21
CA PHE A 471 14.90 13.97 1.08
C PHE A 471 14.22 12.72 1.64
N LEU A 472 14.10 11.64 0.86
CA LEU A 472 13.57 10.37 1.35
C LEU A 472 14.48 9.75 2.44
N VAL A 473 15.81 9.87 2.30
CA VAL A 473 16.76 9.44 3.33
C VAL A 473 16.63 10.30 4.58
N ASP A 474 16.48 11.61 4.43
CA ASP A 474 16.41 12.58 5.53
C ASP A 474 15.13 12.41 6.37
N VAL A 475 14.02 11.92 5.76
CA VAL A 475 12.79 11.56 6.50
C VAL A 475 12.77 10.12 7.03
N GLY A 476 13.90 9.39 6.96
CA GLY A 476 14.03 8.04 7.52
C GLY A 476 13.39 6.93 6.67
N LEU A 477 13.29 7.11 5.35
CA LEU A 477 12.76 6.13 4.40
C LEU A 477 13.85 5.47 3.53
N ASP A 478 15.07 5.46 4.02
CA ASP A 478 16.26 4.94 3.34
C ASP A 478 16.21 3.45 3.00
N TYR A 479 15.40 2.70 3.74
CA TYR A 479 15.18 1.25 3.57
C TYR A 479 14.15 0.88 2.50
N LEU A 480 13.31 1.82 2.06
CA LEU A 480 12.33 1.59 0.98
C LEU A 480 13.02 1.48 -0.37
N ASN A 481 12.30 0.92 -1.34
CA ASN A 481 12.68 0.97 -2.75
C ASN A 481 11.63 1.73 -3.59
N LEU A 482 12.04 2.30 -4.71
CA LEU A 482 11.16 3.09 -5.58
C LEU A 482 10.07 2.27 -6.27
N SER A 483 10.26 0.97 -6.45
CA SER A 483 9.30 0.06 -7.09
C SER A 483 8.16 -0.37 -6.16
N ARG A 484 8.28 -0.15 -4.83
CA ARG A 484 7.30 -0.57 -3.84
C ARG A 484 5.94 0.08 -4.13
N SER A 485 4.90 -0.74 -4.16
CA SER A 485 3.53 -0.28 -4.40
C SER A 485 3.04 0.59 -3.24
N SER A 486 2.39 1.71 -3.56
CA SER A 486 1.83 2.64 -2.58
C SER A 486 0.80 2.00 -1.65
N GLY A 487 0.05 1.01 -2.14
CA GLY A 487 -0.95 0.29 -1.35
C GLY A 487 -0.36 -0.61 -0.24
N THR A 488 0.96 -0.84 -0.25
CA THR A 488 1.66 -1.64 0.77
C THR A 488 2.37 -0.79 1.83
N LEU A 489 2.28 0.53 1.70
CA LEU A 489 2.89 1.46 2.65
C LEU A 489 2.05 1.59 3.91
N SER A 490 2.70 1.71 5.05
CA SER A 490 2.03 2.15 6.28
C SER A 490 1.57 3.62 6.17
N GLY A 491 0.64 4.04 7.02
CA GLY A 491 0.18 5.43 7.05
C GLY A 491 1.32 6.43 7.24
N GLY A 492 2.23 6.16 8.18
CA GLY A 492 3.40 7.00 8.44
C GLY A 492 4.42 7.00 7.27
N GLU A 493 4.67 5.86 6.60
CA GLU A 493 5.53 5.82 5.41
C GLU A 493 4.95 6.70 4.29
N ALA A 494 3.65 6.57 4.00
CA ALA A 494 2.99 7.37 2.97
C ALA A 494 3.01 8.87 3.29
N GLN A 495 2.82 9.26 4.53
CA GLN A 495 2.88 10.63 5.00
C GLN A 495 4.28 11.21 4.82
N ARG A 496 5.33 10.49 5.23
CA ARG A 496 6.72 10.91 5.06
C ARG A 496 7.15 11.02 3.59
N ILE A 497 6.65 10.14 2.71
CA ILE A 497 6.85 10.28 1.26
C ILE A 497 6.26 11.59 0.77
N ARG A 498 5.05 11.95 1.18
CA ARG A 498 4.44 13.24 0.83
C ARG A 498 5.25 14.42 1.37
N LEU A 499 5.69 14.33 2.63
CA LEU A 499 6.55 15.35 3.23
C LEU A 499 7.83 15.54 2.41
N ALA A 500 8.54 14.46 2.08
CA ALA A 500 9.74 14.50 1.25
C ALA A 500 9.49 15.13 -0.13
N THR A 501 8.34 14.80 -0.76
CA THR A 501 7.95 15.38 -2.06
C THR A 501 7.70 16.89 -1.95
N GLN A 502 7.02 17.34 -0.88
CA GLN A 502 6.74 18.76 -0.66
C GLN A 502 8.01 19.57 -0.36
N ILE A 503 8.91 19.02 0.44
CA ILE A 503 10.23 19.65 0.71
C ILE A 503 11.02 19.76 -0.60
N GLY A 504 10.96 18.73 -1.45
CA GLY A 504 11.61 18.72 -2.75
C GLY A 504 11.10 19.82 -3.71
N SER A 505 9.89 20.34 -3.51
CA SER A 505 9.36 21.46 -4.31
C SER A 505 9.98 22.81 -4.01
N ALA A 506 10.79 22.93 -2.93
CA ALA A 506 11.48 24.14 -2.48
C ALA A 506 10.56 25.39 -2.38
N LEU A 507 9.28 25.20 -2.03
CA LEU A 507 8.35 26.29 -1.84
C LEU A 507 8.72 27.10 -0.60
N MET A 508 8.64 28.43 -0.72
CA MET A 508 8.92 29.38 0.35
C MET A 508 7.67 30.21 0.68
N GLY A 509 7.55 30.65 1.93
CA GLY A 509 6.44 31.48 2.38
C GLY A 509 5.11 30.73 2.48
N VAL A 510 5.13 29.42 2.59
CA VAL A 510 3.98 28.53 2.70
C VAL A 510 3.70 28.16 4.15
N LEU A 511 2.43 27.89 4.45
CA LEU A 511 1.98 27.32 5.72
C LEU A 511 1.85 25.80 5.56
N TYR A 512 2.75 25.04 6.15
CA TYR A 512 2.64 23.57 6.21
C TYR A 512 1.91 23.15 7.48
N ILE A 513 0.94 22.24 7.33
CA ILE A 513 0.20 21.66 8.45
C ILE A 513 0.32 20.15 8.38
N LEU A 514 0.93 19.54 9.41
CA LEU A 514 1.22 18.12 9.49
C LEU A 514 0.43 17.48 10.64
N ASP A 515 -0.11 16.27 10.38
CA ASP A 515 -0.84 15.48 11.37
C ASP A 515 0.04 14.33 11.87
N GLU A 516 0.54 14.44 13.09
CA GLU A 516 1.32 13.41 13.80
C GLU A 516 2.41 12.74 12.92
N PRO A 517 3.36 13.50 12.36
CA PRO A 517 4.35 12.94 11.43
C PRO A 517 5.35 11.97 12.08
N SER A 518 5.45 11.94 13.42
CA SER A 518 6.31 11.01 14.19
C SER A 518 5.74 9.58 14.30
N ILE A 519 4.51 9.34 13.85
CA ILE A 519 3.83 8.04 13.98
C ILE A 519 4.65 6.91 13.36
N GLY A 520 4.78 5.80 14.13
CA GLY A 520 5.50 4.59 13.71
C GLY A 520 6.99 4.79 13.54
N LEU A 521 7.55 5.89 14.05
CA LEU A 521 8.98 6.13 14.08
C LEU A 521 9.63 5.65 15.36
N HIS A 522 10.77 4.99 15.21
CA HIS A 522 11.71 4.84 16.31
C HIS A 522 12.35 6.21 16.63
N GLN A 523 12.71 6.46 17.90
CA GLN A 523 13.30 7.77 18.31
C GLN A 523 14.49 8.21 17.47
N ARG A 524 15.33 7.29 17.04
CA ARG A 524 16.44 7.59 16.12
C ARG A 524 15.99 8.24 14.80
N ASP A 525 14.86 7.77 14.26
CA ASP A 525 14.32 8.27 12.99
C ASP A 525 13.51 9.56 13.22
N ASN A 526 12.94 9.73 14.42
CA ASN A 526 12.27 10.96 14.85
C ASN A 526 13.24 12.15 14.92
N ASP A 527 14.48 11.96 15.42
CA ASP A 527 15.51 12.99 15.40
C ASP A 527 15.76 13.54 13.99
N LYS A 528 15.78 12.67 12.96
CA LYS A 528 15.93 13.09 11.56
C LYS A 528 14.71 13.87 11.06
N LEU A 529 13.50 13.42 11.42
CA LEU A 529 12.26 14.12 11.09
C LEU A 529 12.24 15.54 11.66
N ILE A 530 12.58 15.70 12.95
CA ILE A 530 12.65 17.01 13.61
C ILE A 530 13.63 17.93 12.88
N GLN A 531 14.81 17.44 12.52
CA GLN A 531 15.78 18.21 11.75
C GLN A 531 15.22 18.62 10.38
N THR A 532 14.48 17.74 9.74
CA THR A 532 13.82 18.01 8.45
C THR A 532 12.77 19.11 8.58
N LEU A 533 11.94 19.07 9.64
CA LEU A 533 10.93 20.12 9.92
C LEU A 533 11.61 21.48 10.22
N LYS A 534 12.73 21.48 10.94
CA LYS A 534 13.52 22.70 11.16
C LYS A 534 14.09 23.26 9.85
N ASN A 535 14.63 22.42 8.99
CA ASN A 535 15.11 22.84 7.67
C ASN A 535 13.98 23.46 6.84
N LEU A 536 12.78 22.88 6.87
CA LEU A 536 11.60 23.40 6.18
C LEU A 536 11.19 24.79 6.71
N ARG A 537 11.25 25.00 8.02
CA ARG A 537 11.08 26.32 8.66
C ARG A 537 12.17 27.31 8.22
N ASP A 538 13.43 26.90 8.24
CA ASP A 538 14.60 27.76 8.00
C ASP A 538 14.65 28.31 6.57
N VAL A 539 13.98 27.65 5.63
CA VAL A 539 13.75 28.15 4.26
C VAL A 539 12.73 29.30 4.21
N GLY A 540 12.08 29.65 5.32
CA GLY A 540 11.10 30.74 5.41
C GLY A 540 9.66 30.26 5.31
N ASN A 541 9.33 29.09 5.85
CA ASN A 541 7.99 28.57 5.94
C ASN A 541 7.48 28.55 7.39
N THR A 542 6.18 28.66 7.55
CA THR A 542 5.50 28.40 8.81
C THR A 542 5.11 26.94 8.85
N VAL A 543 5.54 26.22 9.88
CA VAL A 543 5.30 24.77 10.03
C VAL A 543 4.49 24.51 11.29
N ILE A 544 3.22 24.09 11.13
CA ILE A 544 2.34 23.68 12.23
C ILE A 544 2.30 22.16 12.24
N VAL A 545 2.58 21.58 13.39
CA VAL A 545 2.58 20.13 13.60
C VAL A 545 1.60 19.80 14.73
N VAL A 546 0.60 18.98 14.45
CA VAL A 546 -0.21 18.37 15.51
C VAL A 546 0.58 17.21 16.05
N GLU A 547 1.04 17.26 17.30
CA GLU A 547 1.98 16.27 17.84
C GLU A 547 1.80 16.01 19.35
N HIS A 548 2.25 14.82 19.74
CA HIS A 548 2.25 14.33 21.12
C HIS A 548 3.64 13.91 21.60
N ASP A 549 4.62 13.86 20.69
CA ASP A 549 5.98 13.47 20.98
C ASP A 549 6.72 14.56 21.76
N GLU A 550 7.34 14.17 22.87
CA GLU A 550 8.01 15.10 23.78
C GLU A 550 9.24 15.75 23.13
N ASP A 551 10.03 14.99 22.34
CA ASP A 551 11.22 15.53 21.70
C ASP A 551 10.86 16.59 20.65
N THR A 552 9.79 16.37 19.89
CA THR A 552 9.27 17.37 18.94
C THR A 552 8.77 18.62 19.65
N MET A 553 8.07 18.48 20.77
CA MET A 553 7.62 19.61 21.60
C MET A 553 8.80 20.42 22.16
N ARG A 554 9.84 19.76 22.64
CA ARG A 554 11.04 20.42 23.19
C ARG A 554 11.84 21.22 22.17
N GLU A 555 11.76 20.83 20.91
CA GLU A 555 12.45 21.43 19.78
C GLU A 555 11.60 22.46 19.02
N ALA A 556 10.34 22.66 19.44
CA ALA A 556 9.44 23.64 18.85
C ALA A 556 9.78 25.08 19.27
N ASP A 557 9.60 26.02 18.35
CA ASP A 557 9.72 27.45 18.63
C ASP A 557 8.49 27.99 19.40
N PHE A 558 7.33 27.37 19.20
CA PHE A 558 6.07 27.80 19.80
C PHE A 558 5.16 26.59 19.97
N ILE A 559 4.46 26.50 21.11
CA ILE A 559 3.53 25.44 21.42
C ILE A 559 2.15 26.02 21.73
N VAL A 560 1.11 25.36 21.26
CA VAL A 560 -0.28 25.65 21.58
C VAL A 560 -0.89 24.41 22.24
N ASP A 561 -1.17 24.50 23.54
CA ASP A 561 -1.81 23.44 24.31
C ASP A 561 -3.33 23.62 24.35
N ILE A 562 -4.05 22.64 23.81
CA ILE A 562 -5.51 22.68 23.61
C ILE A 562 -6.19 21.69 24.55
N GLY A 563 -7.12 22.19 25.35
CA GLY A 563 -7.76 21.36 26.37
C GLY A 563 -8.98 22.07 26.98
N PRO A 564 -9.20 21.91 28.31
CA PRO A 564 -8.44 21.09 29.29
C PRO A 564 -8.68 19.59 29.18
N ARG A 565 -9.79 19.18 28.53
CA ARG A 565 -10.20 17.77 28.35
C ARG A 565 -10.61 17.51 26.91
N ALA A 566 -11.20 16.36 26.65
CA ALA A 566 -11.70 15.96 25.35
C ALA A 566 -13.17 16.36 25.11
N GLY A 567 -13.61 16.36 23.85
CA GLY A 567 -14.99 16.56 23.42
C GLY A 567 -15.56 17.92 23.87
N GLU A 568 -16.76 17.92 24.46
CA GLU A 568 -17.43 19.13 24.92
C GLU A 568 -16.68 19.87 26.05
N HIS A 569 -15.86 19.16 26.81
CA HIS A 569 -15.02 19.74 27.86
C HIS A 569 -13.67 20.26 27.35
N GLY A 570 -13.37 20.09 26.05
CA GLY A 570 -12.19 20.59 25.36
C GLY A 570 -12.43 21.91 24.63
N GLY A 571 -11.64 22.16 23.60
CA GLY A 571 -11.84 23.26 22.66
C GLY A 571 -11.40 24.63 23.14
N GLN A 572 -10.55 24.73 24.15
CA GLN A 572 -10.00 25.97 24.69
C GLN A 572 -8.48 25.98 24.58
N ILE A 573 -7.86 27.14 24.43
CA ILE A 573 -6.42 27.29 24.56
C ILE A 573 -6.09 27.36 26.06
N ILE A 574 -5.33 26.42 26.54
CA ILE A 574 -4.86 26.35 27.94
C ILE A 574 -3.60 27.20 28.11
N ALA A 575 -2.66 27.02 27.19
CA ALA A 575 -1.43 27.79 27.15
C ALA A 575 -0.95 27.91 25.70
N ALA A 576 -0.28 29.02 25.40
CA ALA A 576 0.36 29.23 24.11
C ALA A 576 1.63 30.05 24.31
N GLY A 577 2.77 29.58 23.82
CA GLY A 577 4.04 30.22 24.00
C GLY A 577 5.23 29.29 23.76
N THR A 578 6.37 29.63 24.27
CA THR A 578 7.60 28.82 24.27
C THR A 578 7.43 27.60 25.20
N VAL A 579 8.33 26.62 25.05
CA VAL A 579 8.37 25.43 25.92
C VAL A 579 8.40 25.79 27.42
N ASP A 580 9.13 26.82 27.79
CA ASP A 580 9.26 27.25 29.18
C ASP A 580 7.98 27.91 29.70
N GLU A 581 7.25 28.62 28.86
CA GLU A 581 5.93 29.19 29.20
C GLU A 581 4.89 28.10 29.39
N ILE A 582 4.90 27.04 28.57
CA ILE A 582 4.03 25.86 28.74
C ILE A 582 4.35 25.13 30.06
N LYS A 583 5.64 24.93 30.39
CA LYS A 583 6.06 24.32 31.66
C LYS A 583 5.65 25.13 32.88
N ALA A 584 5.60 26.44 32.75
CA ALA A 584 5.19 27.33 33.84
C ALA A 584 3.66 27.32 34.09
N CYS A 585 2.87 26.87 33.11
CA CYS A 585 1.40 26.82 33.22
C CYS A 585 0.94 25.57 33.99
N LYS A 586 0.50 25.75 35.22
CA LYS A 586 0.01 24.64 36.08
C LYS A 586 -1.24 23.95 35.58
N GLU A 587 -2.06 24.62 34.79
CA GLU A 587 -3.29 24.05 34.18
C GLU A 587 -2.99 23.15 32.99
N SER A 588 -1.79 23.30 32.39
CA SER A 588 -1.37 22.51 31.25
C SER A 588 -0.94 21.10 31.69
N ILE A 589 -1.72 20.10 31.28
CA ILE A 589 -1.36 18.69 31.49
C ILE A 589 -0.06 18.37 30.76
N THR A 590 0.10 18.88 29.53
CA THR A 590 1.34 18.77 28.75
C THR A 590 2.53 19.37 29.51
N GLY A 591 2.36 20.57 30.10
CA GLY A 591 3.36 21.22 30.92
C GLY A 591 3.79 20.36 32.13
N GLN A 592 2.85 19.72 32.80
CA GLN A 592 3.12 18.82 33.94
C GLN A 592 3.97 17.59 33.53
N TYR A 593 3.76 17.04 32.32
CA TYR A 593 4.61 15.95 31.79
C TYR A 593 5.99 16.46 31.35
N LEU A 594 6.08 17.63 30.69
CA LEU A 594 7.34 18.24 30.28
C LEU A 594 8.25 18.64 31.44
N THR A 595 7.68 18.94 32.63
CA THR A 595 8.43 19.25 33.86
C THR A 595 8.78 18.00 34.66
N GLY A 596 8.18 16.84 34.37
CA GLY A 596 8.31 15.61 35.14
C GLY A 596 7.46 15.60 36.43
N GLU A 597 6.56 16.58 36.66
CA GLU A 597 5.60 16.56 37.75
C GLU A 597 4.63 15.36 37.63
N LYS A 598 4.26 15.03 36.39
CA LYS A 598 3.60 13.80 36.02
C LYS A 598 4.49 12.95 35.14
N GLU A 599 4.46 11.64 35.36
CA GLU A 599 5.16 10.67 34.53
C GLU A 599 4.39 9.36 34.44
N VAL A 600 4.65 8.59 33.39
CA VAL A 600 4.22 7.20 33.31
C VAL A 600 5.14 6.38 34.20
N LYS A 601 4.61 5.82 35.30
CA LYS A 601 5.42 5.12 36.30
C LYS A 601 5.93 3.78 35.76
N VAL A 602 7.21 3.52 35.98
CA VAL A 602 7.84 2.22 35.73
C VAL A 602 7.34 1.24 36.81
N PRO A 603 6.91 0.01 36.46
CA PRO A 603 6.56 -1.00 37.46
C PRO A 603 7.73 -1.32 38.40
N GLU A 604 7.49 -1.38 39.70
CA GLU A 604 8.51 -1.70 40.70
C GLU A 604 9.06 -3.12 40.54
N VAL A 605 8.20 -4.04 40.13
CA VAL A 605 8.53 -5.45 39.91
C VAL A 605 8.09 -5.86 38.50
N ARG A 606 9.00 -6.49 37.74
CA ARG A 606 8.66 -7.11 36.46
C ARG A 606 8.10 -8.52 36.70
N ARG A 607 7.05 -8.89 35.93
CA ARG A 607 6.51 -10.24 35.98
C ARG A 607 7.44 -11.21 35.29
N GLU A 608 7.69 -12.35 35.92
CA GLU A 608 8.53 -13.45 35.34
C GLU A 608 7.72 -14.32 34.36
N GLY A 609 6.40 -14.15 34.32
CA GLY A 609 5.50 -15.00 33.54
C GLY A 609 5.23 -16.35 34.22
N ASN A 610 4.63 -17.26 33.45
CA ASN A 610 4.27 -18.59 33.95
C ASN A 610 5.32 -19.69 33.62
N GLY A 611 6.48 -19.29 33.09
CA GLY A 611 7.55 -20.22 32.67
C GLY A 611 7.32 -20.87 31.31
N GLN A 612 6.22 -20.60 30.62
CA GLN A 612 5.88 -21.12 29.30
C GLN A 612 6.17 -20.07 28.23
N PHE A 613 6.50 -20.54 27.02
CA PHE A 613 6.84 -19.68 25.88
C PHE A 613 6.15 -20.18 24.61
N ILE A 614 5.66 -19.26 23.80
CA ILE A 614 5.42 -19.53 22.38
C ILE A 614 6.74 -19.32 21.66
N THR A 615 7.19 -20.32 20.91
CA THR A 615 8.42 -20.22 20.14
C THR A 615 8.11 -20.25 18.65
N VAL A 616 8.47 -19.21 17.95
CA VAL A 616 8.47 -19.14 16.48
C VAL A 616 9.83 -19.54 15.99
N VAL A 617 9.92 -20.62 15.22
CA VAL A 617 11.17 -21.17 14.70
C VAL A 617 11.27 -20.94 13.20
N GLY A 618 12.40 -20.41 12.74
CA GLY A 618 12.72 -20.32 11.33
C GLY A 618 11.91 -19.28 10.55
N ALA A 619 11.58 -18.15 11.15
CA ALA A 619 10.89 -17.04 10.50
C ALA A 619 11.72 -16.44 9.37
N LYS A 620 11.21 -16.47 8.11
CA LYS A 620 11.94 -16.07 6.89
C LYS A 620 11.17 -15.14 5.98
N GLU A 621 9.97 -14.69 6.37
CA GLU A 621 9.13 -13.84 5.54
C GLU A 621 9.75 -12.45 5.40
N ASN A 622 9.62 -11.85 4.22
CA ASN A 622 10.15 -10.54 3.87
C ASN A 622 11.67 -10.43 4.19
N ASN A 623 12.05 -9.48 5.05
CA ASN A 623 13.44 -9.25 5.44
C ASN A 623 13.93 -10.10 6.62
N LEU A 624 13.10 -10.97 7.19
CA LEU A 624 13.50 -11.78 8.36
C LEU A 624 14.52 -12.86 7.98
N LYS A 625 15.61 -12.95 8.77
CA LYS A 625 16.78 -13.79 8.51
C LYS A 625 16.76 -15.11 9.32
N ASN A 626 15.76 -15.96 9.08
CA ASN A 626 15.64 -17.26 9.71
C ASN A 626 15.63 -17.19 11.25
N LEU A 627 14.78 -16.30 11.79
CA LEU A 627 14.75 -16.04 13.21
C LEU A 627 14.11 -17.16 14.03
N THR A 628 14.66 -17.38 15.23
CA THR A 628 13.97 -18.11 16.30
C THR A 628 13.73 -17.16 17.46
N VAL A 629 12.45 -16.92 17.80
CA VAL A 629 12.05 -15.96 18.82
C VAL A 629 11.10 -16.62 19.81
N LYS A 630 11.31 -16.32 21.11
CA LYS A 630 10.49 -16.82 22.22
C LYS A 630 9.65 -15.70 22.80
N PHE A 631 8.35 -15.91 22.88
CA PHE A 631 7.38 -15.00 23.51
C PHE A 631 6.94 -15.60 24.83
N PRO A 632 7.31 -15.01 25.99
CA PRO A 632 6.89 -15.51 27.31
C PRO A 632 5.38 -15.32 27.51
N LEU A 633 4.74 -16.26 28.20
CA LEU A 633 3.31 -16.22 28.48
C LEU A 633 3.02 -15.60 29.85
N GLY A 634 1.86 -14.92 29.96
CA GLY A 634 1.41 -14.27 31.18
C GLY A 634 2.14 -12.96 31.50
N VAL A 635 2.72 -12.31 30.53
CA VAL A 635 3.46 -11.03 30.65
C VAL A 635 3.09 -10.04 29.56
N LEU A 636 3.49 -8.77 29.76
CA LEU A 636 3.45 -7.71 28.77
C LEU A 636 4.76 -7.71 27.98
N THR A 637 4.70 -8.18 26.74
CA THR A 637 5.86 -8.22 25.81
C THR A 637 5.79 -7.09 24.82
N MET A 638 6.85 -6.29 24.71
CA MET A 638 7.00 -5.28 23.66
C MET A 638 7.93 -5.78 22.54
N VAL A 639 7.50 -5.63 21.29
CA VAL A 639 8.33 -5.89 20.10
C VAL A 639 8.77 -4.54 19.55
N THR A 640 10.07 -4.26 19.67
CA THR A 640 10.69 -2.96 19.38
C THR A 640 11.70 -3.05 18.24
N GLY A 641 12.25 -1.92 17.85
CA GLY A 641 13.28 -1.80 16.82
C GLY A 641 13.00 -0.70 15.81
N VAL A 642 13.98 -0.35 15.02
CA VAL A 642 13.88 0.71 14.01
C VAL A 642 12.79 0.45 12.98
N SER A 643 12.35 1.49 12.26
CA SER A 643 11.36 1.36 11.18
C SER A 643 11.89 0.41 10.10
N GLY A 644 11.03 -0.50 9.60
CA GLY A 644 11.41 -1.51 8.61
C GLY A 644 12.25 -2.68 9.13
N SER A 645 12.47 -2.84 10.45
CA SER A 645 13.26 -3.94 11.02
C SER A 645 12.60 -5.32 10.98
N GLY A 646 11.31 -5.41 10.59
CA GLY A 646 10.58 -6.68 10.46
C GLY A 646 9.60 -6.99 11.58
N LYS A 647 9.29 -6.05 12.49
CA LYS A 647 8.36 -6.22 13.64
C LYS A 647 7.00 -6.76 13.22
N SER A 648 6.30 -6.03 12.34
CA SER A 648 4.96 -6.42 11.86
C SER A 648 4.99 -7.73 11.08
N THR A 649 6.09 -8.02 10.36
CA THR A 649 6.28 -9.31 9.69
C THR A 649 6.35 -10.45 10.71
N LEU A 650 7.12 -10.31 11.78
CA LEU A 650 7.25 -11.33 12.83
C LEU A 650 5.93 -11.52 13.58
N VAL A 651 5.28 -10.42 14.00
CA VAL A 651 4.12 -10.49 14.88
C VAL A 651 2.83 -10.73 14.09
N ASN A 652 2.54 -9.93 13.05
CA ASN A 652 1.26 -9.98 12.36
C ASN A 652 1.24 -11.10 11.30
N GLU A 653 2.30 -11.18 10.43
CA GLU A 653 2.29 -12.14 9.33
C GLU A 653 2.62 -13.57 9.78
N ILE A 654 3.48 -13.75 10.80
CA ILE A 654 3.90 -15.07 11.25
C ILE A 654 3.21 -15.48 12.54
N LEU A 655 3.42 -14.77 13.66
CA LEU A 655 2.88 -15.18 14.96
C LEU A 655 1.35 -15.20 14.95
N TYR A 656 0.72 -14.06 14.62
CA TYR A 656 -0.75 -13.95 14.62
C TYR A 656 -1.40 -14.89 13.61
N LYS A 657 -1.02 -14.76 12.32
CA LYS A 657 -1.64 -15.58 11.26
C LYS A 657 -1.34 -17.07 11.46
N GLY A 658 -0.12 -17.41 11.91
CA GLY A 658 0.26 -18.78 12.19
C GLY A 658 -0.57 -19.40 13.32
N LEU A 659 -0.69 -18.73 14.46
CA LEU A 659 -1.53 -19.17 15.56
C LEU A 659 -3.01 -19.18 15.21
N ASN A 660 -3.48 -18.19 14.46
CA ASN A 660 -4.87 -18.11 14.01
C ASN A 660 -5.23 -19.29 13.08
N LYS A 661 -4.26 -19.75 12.26
CA LYS A 661 -4.41 -20.95 11.45
C LYS A 661 -4.49 -22.21 12.32
N ILE A 662 -3.71 -22.28 13.38
CA ILE A 662 -3.67 -23.45 14.28
C ILE A 662 -4.91 -23.51 15.19
N ILE A 663 -5.20 -22.40 15.90
CA ILE A 663 -6.24 -22.34 16.94
C ILE A 663 -7.64 -22.18 16.30
N ASN A 664 -7.81 -21.22 15.39
CA ASN A 664 -9.10 -20.87 14.80
C ASN A 664 -9.33 -21.50 13.43
N LYS A 665 -8.41 -22.36 12.94
CA LYS A 665 -8.47 -22.99 11.61
C LYS A 665 -8.66 -21.98 10.47
N SER A 666 -8.06 -20.79 10.62
CA SER A 666 -8.12 -19.72 9.59
C SER A 666 -7.55 -20.20 8.26
N LYS A 667 -8.16 -19.75 7.17
CA LYS A 667 -7.73 -20.05 5.80
C LYS A 667 -6.75 -19.01 5.24
N ASN A 668 -6.43 -17.96 6.00
CA ASN A 668 -5.54 -16.90 5.56
C ASN A 668 -4.10 -17.43 5.40
N PRO A 669 -3.37 -17.02 4.35
CA PRO A 669 -1.97 -17.36 4.18
C PRO A 669 -1.14 -16.77 5.34
N THR A 670 -0.13 -17.52 5.74
CA THR A 670 0.85 -17.12 6.77
C THR A 670 2.16 -16.73 6.09
N GLY A 671 2.95 -15.88 6.74
CA GLY A 671 4.35 -15.69 6.36
C GLY A 671 5.16 -16.98 6.46
N ALA A 672 6.33 -17.04 5.86
CA ALA A 672 7.20 -18.22 5.82
C ALA A 672 7.89 -18.44 7.18
N TYR A 673 7.63 -19.58 7.81
CA TYR A 673 8.28 -20.06 9.04
C TYR A 673 8.40 -21.58 9.02
N LYS A 674 9.24 -22.15 9.90
CA LYS A 674 9.39 -23.60 10.01
C LYS A 674 8.30 -24.21 10.89
N GLU A 675 8.15 -23.72 12.13
CA GLU A 675 7.14 -24.20 13.08
C GLU A 675 6.85 -23.17 14.17
N ILE A 676 5.71 -23.29 14.83
CA ILE A 676 5.32 -22.56 16.04
C ILE A 676 4.98 -23.61 17.10
N THR A 677 5.62 -23.51 18.27
CA THR A 677 5.44 -24.45 19.40
C THR A 677 5.03 -23.71 20.67
N GLY A 678 4.46 -24.43 21.67
CA GLY A 678 4.08 -23.87 22.97
C GLY A 678 2.76 -23.11 22.97
N TYR A 679 1.91 -23.29 21.97
CA TYR A 679 0.59 -22.64 21.83
C TYR A 679 -0.53 -23.36 22.58
N GLU A 680 -0.29 -24.54 23.12
CA GLU A 680 -1.30 -25.40 23.77
C GLU A 680 -1.89 -24.76 25.01
N SER A 681 -1.18 -23.83 25.62
CA SER A 681 -1.62 -23.06 26.78
C SER A 681 -2.53 -21.89 26.45
N ILE A 682 -2.78 -21.63 25.17
CA ILE A 682 -3.62 -20.51 24.69
C ILE A 682 -4.91 -21.08 24.13
N ASP A 683 -6.04 -20.53 24.59
CA ASP A 683 -7.36 -20.88 24.11
C ASP A 683 -7.88 -19.93 23.02
N LYS A 684 -7.38 -18.70 22.98
CA LYS A 684 -7.86 -17.66 22.08
C LYS A 684 -6.75 -16.69 21.71
N ILE A 685 -6.79 -16.22 20.46
CA ILE A 685 -5.94 -15.14 19.96
C ILE A 685 -6.80 -13.99 19.45
N ILE A 686 -6.43 -12.77 19.80
CA ILE A 686 -7.14 -11.55 19.45
C ILE A 686 -6.15 -10.53 18.93
N ASP A 687 -6.41 -10.08 17.71
CA ASP A 687 -5.69 -9.00 17.05
C ASP A 687 -6.47 -7.68 17.20
N ILE A 688 -5.80 -6.66 17.70
CA ILE A 688 -6.35 -5.32 17.92
C ILE A 688 -5.53 -4.34 17.09
N ASP A 689 -5.87 -4.26 15.82
CA ASP A 689 -5.24 -3.39 14.83
C ASP A 689 -6.00 -2.04 14.66
N GLN A 690 -5.42 -1.13 13.90
CA GLN A 690 -5.98 0.20 13.61
C GLN A 690 -7.07 0.19 12.50
N SER A 691 -7.44 -0.98 11.97
CA SER A 691 -8.46 -1.06 10.94
C SER A 691 -9.83 -0.58 11.46
N PRO A 692 -10.66 0.03 10.63
CA PRO A 692 -11.98 0.50 11.03
C PRO A 692 -12.84 -0.61 11.63
N ILE A 693 -13.68 -0.28 12.61
CA ILE A 693 -14.64 -1.21 13.24
C ILE A 693 -15.77 -1.66 12.29
N GLY A 694 -15.79 -1.15 11.08
CA GLY A 694 -16.71 -1.53 10.00
C GLY A 694 -16.52 -0.63 8.79
N ARG A 695 -16.96 -1.11 7.63
CA ARG A 695 -16.76 -0.42 6.34
C ARG A 695 -17.90 0.51 5.93
N THR A 696 -18.98 0.54 6.69
CA THR A 696 -20.18 1.31 6.35
C THR A 696 -20.49 2.34 7.44
N PRO A 697 -21.21 3.43 7.11
CA PRO A 697 -21.67 4.41 8.09
C PRO A 697 -22.60 3.85 9.18
N ARG A 698 -23.11 2.61 8.99
CA ARG A 698 -23.96 1.92 9.98
C ARG A 698 -23.17 1.32 11.13
N SER A 699 -21.89 1.04 10.92
CA SER A 699 -21.02 0.56 11.98
C SER A 699 -20.66 1.73 12.90
N ASN A 700 -20.85 1.54 14.21
CA ASN A 700 -20.59 2.56 15.23
C ASN A 700 -20.17 1.89 16.55
N PRO A 701 -19.68 2.64 17.54
CA PRO A 701 -19.24 2.10 18.84
C PRO A 701 -20.31 1.24 19.53
N ALA A 702 -21.57 1.69 19.54
CA ALA A 702 -22.65 0.96 20.19
C ALA A 702 -22.97 -0.39 19.53
N THR A 703 -22.94 -0.45 18.19
CA THR A 703 -23.16 -1.70 17.45
C THR A 703 -22.00 -2.66 17.62
N TYR A 704 -20.76 -2.16 17.55
CA TYR A 704 -19.57 -3.00 17.66
C TYR A 704 -19.42 -3.65 19.04
N THR A 705 -19.67 -2.89 20.10
CA THR A 705 -19.62 -3.41 21.49
C THR A 705 -20.81 -4.28 21.87
N GLY A 706 -21.82 -4.38 20.98
CA GLY A 706 -23.08 -5.06 21.26
C GLY A 706 -23.93 -4.38 22.33
N THR A 707 -23.66 -3.12 22.65
CA THR A 707 -24.45 -2.29 23.57
C THR A 707 -25.79 -1.93 22.94
N PHE A 708 -25.80 -1.69 21.63
CA PHE A 708 -26.98 -1.29 20.90
C PHE A 708 -28.09 -2.35 20.92
N ASP A 709 -27.76 -3.63 20.96
CA ASP A 709 -28.74 -4.70 21.06
C ASP A 709 -29.53 -4.63 22.38
N ILE A 710 -28.85 -4.35 23.48
CA ILE A 710 -29.46 -4.21 24.78
C ILE A 710 -30.31 -2.91 24.85
N ILE A 711 -29.84 -1.83 24.21
CA ILE A 711 -30.60 -0.58 24.11
C ILE A 711 -31.89 -0.80 23.31
N ARG A 712 -31.85 -1.51 22.19
CA ARG A 712 -33.05 -1.85 21.38
C ARG A 712 -34.04 -2.72 22.17
N GLU A 713 -33.54 -3.67 22.95
CA GLU A 713 -34.35 -4.48 23.85
C GLU A 713 -35.06 -3.58 24.87
N LEU A 714 -34.33 -2.66 25.50
CA LEU A 714 -34.87 -1.70 26.48
C LEU A 714 -35.97 -0.84 25.86
N PHE A 715 -35.76 -0.26 24.67
CA PHE A 715 -36.77 0.55 24.01
C PHE A 715 -38.03 -0.25 23.66
N SER A 716 -37.92 -1.52 23.29
CA SER A 716 -39.06 -2.40 23.02
C SER A 716 -39.87 -2.72 24.30
N GLN A 717 -39.30 -2.56 25.47
CA GLN A 717 -39.98 -2.77 26.77
C GLN A 717 -40.73 -1.52 27.29
N THR A 718 -40.58 -0.37 26.65
CA THR A 718 -41.29 0.85 27.02
C THR A 718 -42.79 0.68 26.84
N PRO A 719 -43.65 1.34 27.68
CA PRO A 719 -45.12 1.24 27.58
C PRO A 719 -45.64 1.59 26.19
N GLU A 720 -45.06 2.63 25.54
CA GLU A 720 -45.48 3.07 24.21
C GLU A 720 -45.12 2.07 23.12
N ALA A 721 -43.93 1.48 23.18
CA ALA A 721 -43.52 0.42 22.25
C ALA A 721 -44.40 -0.84 22.37
N LYS A 722 -44.75 -1.22 23.61
CA LYS A 722 -45.64 -2.35 23.86
C LYS A 722 -47.05 -2.11 23.35
N MET A 723 -47.61 -0.92 23.55
CA MET A 723 -48.94 -0.55 23.03
C MET A 723 -48.98 -0.61 21.48
N ARG A 724 -47.89 -0.25 20.80
CA ARG A 724 -47.76 -0.28 19.35
C ARG A 724 -47.30 -1.63 18.81
N GLY A 725 -47.02 -2.62 19.66
CA GLY A 725 -46.49 -3.93 19.24
C GLY A 725 -45.08 -3.91 18.68
N TYR A 726 -44.25 -2.90 19.03
CA TYR A 726 -42.93 -2.74 18.51
C TYR A 726 -41.94 -3.69 19.17
N LYS A 727 -41.30 -4.52 18.35
CA LYS A 727 -40.27 -5.47 18.75
C LYS A 727 -38.87 -4.82 18.64
N PRO A 728 -37.80 -5.39 19.23
CA PRO A 728 -36.43 -4.84 19.14
C PRO A 728 -35.96 -4.52 17.72
N GLY A 729 -36.43 -5.27 16.71
CA GLY A 729 -36.13 -5.01 15.31
C GLY A 729 -36.59 -3.66 14.79
N ARG A 730 -37.69 -3.07 15.37
CA ARG A 730 -38.20 -1.75 15.02
C ARG A 730 -37.19 -0.65 15.29
N PHE A 731 -36.39 -0.81 16.32
CA PHE A 731 -35.35 0.12 16.75
C PHE A 731 -33.98 -0.12 16.09
N SER A 732 -33.93 -0.98 15.05
CA SER A 732 -32.73 -1.20 14.26
C SER A 732 -32.75 -0.39 12.97
N PHE A 733 -31.71 0.39 12.74
CA PHE A 733 -31.52 1.11 11.46
C PHE A 733 -31.09 0.17 10.30
N ASN A 734 -30.80 -1.09 10.57
CA ASN A 734 -30.46 -2.09 9.55
C ASN A 734 -31.67 -2.84 8.99
N VAL A 735 -32.79 -2.85 9.71
CA VAL A 735 -33.97 -3.65 9.40
C VAL A 735 -35.09 -2.74 8.89
N LYS A 736 -35.81 -3.18 7.86
CA LYS A 736 -37.00 -2.49 7.35
C LYS A 736 -38.07 -2.36 8.44
N GLY A 737 -38.85 -1.29 8.37
CA GLY A 737 -39.98 -1.02 9.22
C GLY A 737 -39.75 0.09 10.23
N GLY A 738 -38.57 0.26 10.83
CA GLY A 738 -38.24 1.35 11.75
C GLY A 738 -37.25 2.37 11.21
N ARG A 739 -36.47 1.99 10.21
CA ARG A 739 -35.46 2.85 9.59
C ARG A 739 -36.06 3.82 8.57
N CYS A 740 -35.33 4.89 8.28
CA CYS A 740 -35.64 5.74 7.16
C CYS A 740 -35.35 4.97 5.86
N GLU A 741 -36.35 4.79 5.00
CA GLU A 741 -36.18 4.03 3.76
C GLU A 741 -35.49 4.86 2.67
N ALA A 742 -35.49 6.19 2.72
CA ALA A 742 -34.82 7.05 1.75
C ALA A 742 -33.29 6.89 1.79
N CYS A 743 -32.70 6.79 3.00
CA CYS A 743 -31.28 6.52 3.19
C CYS A 743 -31.00 5.06 3.63
N SER A 744 -32.01 4.21 3.64
CA SER A 744 -31.89 2.82 4.13
C SER A 744 -31.27 2.68 5.54
N GLY A 745 -31.39 3.72 6.39
CA GLY A 745 -30.86 3.76 7.75
C GLY A 745 -29.43 4.30 7.88
N ASP A 746 -28.79 4.74 6.79
CA ASP A 746 -27.44 5.32 6.83
C ASP A 746 -27.41 6.71 7.49
N GLY A 747 -28.53 7.47 7.42
CA GLY A 747 -28.62 8.86 7.85
C GLY A 747 -27.99 9.85 6.87
N ILE A 748 -27.17 9.36 5.96
CA ILE A 748 -26.47 10.12 4.93
C ILE A 748 -26.72 9.49 3.57
N ILE A 749 -26.58 10.28 2.51
CA ILE A 749 -26.65 9.84 1.11
C ILE A 749 -25.26 10.04 0.52
N LYS A 750 -24.69 8.98 -0.04
CA LYS A 750 -23.44 9.03 -0.79
C LYS A 750 -23.72 9.50 -2.21
N ILE A 751 -23.07 10.56 -2.61
CA ILE A 751 -23.07 11.06 -3.99
C ILE A 751 -21.73 10.69 -4.63
N GLU A 752 -21.75 9.73 -5.56
CA GLU A 752 -20.55 9.30 -6.25
C GLU A 752 -20.12 10.35 -7.28
N MET A 753 -18.91 10.85 -7.11
CA MET A 753 -18.29 11.83 -8.00
C MET A 753 -17.25 11.13 -8.86
N GLN A 754 -17.49 10.97 -10.17
CA GLN A 754 -16.66 10.19 -11.10
C GLN A 754 -15.16 10.54 -11.09
N PHE A 755 -14.82 11.81 -10.83
CA PHE A 755 -13.43 12.33 -10.86
C PHE A 755 -12.97 12.98 -9.54
N LEU A 756 -13.86 13.08 -8.55
CA LEU A 756 -13.60 13.68 -7.24
C LEU A 756 -13.92 12.67 -6.14
N SER A 757 -13.51 12.98 -4.92
CA SER A 757 -13.89 12.19 -3.76
C SER A 757 -15.40 12.17 -3.58
N ASP A 758 -15.97 11.03 -3.20
CA ASP A 758 -17.39 10.89 -2.91
C ASP A 758 -17.85 11.90 -1.85
N VAL A 759 -18.98 12.54 -2.07
CA VAL A 759 -19.57 13.49 -1.13
C VAL A 759 -20.68 12.82 -0.34
N TYR A 760 -20.66 13.00 0.98
CA TYR A 760 -21.67 12.50 1.89
C TYR A 760 -22.51 13.65 2.41
N VAL A 761 -23.81 13.63 2.11
CA VAL A 761 -24.76 14.67 2.55
C VAL A 761 -25.79 14.06 3.53
N PRO A 762 -26.24 14.80 4.55
CA PRO A 762 -27.32 14.33 5.42
C PRO A 762 -28.59 14.02 4.61
N CYS A 763 -29.27 12.92 4.94
CA CYS A 763 -30.51 12.55 4.28
C CYS A 763 -31.57 13.63 4.53
N GLU A 764 -32.16 14.18 3.47
CA GLU A 764 -33.17 15.24 3.56
C GLU A 764 -34.45 14.79 4.29
N VAL A 765 -34.83 13.52 4.18
CA VAL A 765 -36.05 12.95 4.78
C VAL A 765 -35.91 12.80 6.29
N CYS A 766 -34.85 12.12 6.75
CA CYS A 766 -34.64 11.90 8.20
C CYS A 766 -33.71 12.93 8.84
N LYS A 767 -33.12 13.84 8.09
CA LYS A 767 -32.17 14.88 8.56
C LYS A 767 -31.05 14.30 9.44
N GLY A 768 -30.51 13.17 9.00
CA GLY A 768 -29.42 12.45 9.70
C GLY A 768 -29.90 11.46 10.78
N LYS A 769 -31.17 11.45 11.17
CA LYS A 769 -31.67 10.66 12.32
C LYS A 769 -31.79 9.15 12.09
N ARG A 770 -31.60 8.66 10.87
CA ARG A 770 -31.61 7.23 10.49
C ARG A 770 -32.95 6.50 10.59
N TYR A 771 -33.95 7.01 11.33
CA TYR A 771 -35.22 6.38 11.63
C TYR A 771 -36.41 7.14 11.02
N ASN A 772 -37.54 6.43 10.90
CA ASN A 772 -38.82 7.05 10.57
C ASN A 772 -39.44 7.77 11.77
N ARG A 773 -40.50 8.60 11.53
CA ARG A 773 -41.12 9.43 12.57
C ARG A 773 -41.70 8.59 13.71
N GLU A 774 -42.43 7.51 13.38
CA GLU A 774 -43.12 6.72 14.37
C GLU A 774 -42.15 6.02 15.34
N THR A 775 -40.97 5.61 14.87
CA THR A 775 -39.93 5.02 15.73
C THR A 775 -39.35 6.07 16.68
N LEU A 776 -39.19 7.32 16.20
CA LEU A 776 -38.64 8.42 17.01
C LEU A 776 -39.63 8.98 18.05
N GLU A 777 -40.92 8.68 17.94
CA GLU A 777 -41.91 9.03 18.95
C GLU A 777 -41.73 8.27 20.26
N VAL A 778 -41.25 7.01 20.15
CA VAL A 778 -40.98 6.16 21.34
C VAL A 778 -39.82 6.72 22.16
N LYS A 779 -40.07 7.00 23.43
CA LYS A 779 -39.08 7.60 24.34
C LYS A 779 -38.81 6.74 25.56
N TYR A 780 -37.55 6.73 26.02
CA TYR A 780 -37.14 6.23 27.31
C TYR A 780 -36.52 7.38 28.11
N LYS A 781 -37.00 7.67 29.31
CA LYS A 781 -36.60 8.86 30.12
C LYS A 781 -36.59 10.17 29.29
N GLY A 782 -37.58 10.36 28.43
CA GLY A 782 -37.72 11.56 27.58
C GLY A 782 -36.83 11.61 26.32
N LYS A 783 -35.95 10.67 26.10
CA LYS A 783 -35.03 10.57 24.95
C LYS A 783 -35.49 9.48 23.98
N ASN A 784 -35.47 9.75 22.69
CA ASN A 784 -35.70 8.75 21.63
C ASN A 784 -34.41 7.99 21.28
N ILE A 785 -34.51 7.00 20.38
CA ILE A 785 -33.38 6.15 20.04
C ILE A 785 -32.23 6.91 19.30
N ASP A 786 -32.56 7.95 18.52
CA ASP A 786 -31.58 8.81 17.86
C ASP A 786 -30.87 9.71 18.89
N ASP A 787 -31.63 10.30 19.84
CA ASP A 787 -31.03 11.08 20.93
C ASP A 787 -30.02 10.25 21.72
N VAL A 788 -30.29 8.96 21.98
CA VAL A 788 -29.39 8.05 22.65
C VAL A 788 -28.13 7.74 21.83
N LEU A 789 -28.28 7.54 20.53
CA LEU A 789 -27.14 7.33 19.65
C LEU A 789 -26.23 8.56 19.55
N ASN A 790 -26.80 9.74 19.67
CA ASN A 790 -26.08 11.01 19.67
C ASN A 790 -25.44 11.39 21.02
N MET A 791 -25.76 10.67 22.10
CA MET A 791 -25.10 10.85 23.38
C MET A 791 -23.63 10.49 23.31
N THR A 792 -22.81 11.27 24.01
CA THR A 792 -21.44 10.87 24.31
C THR A 792 -21.43 9.65 25.26
N VAL A 793 -20.31 8.95 25.30
CA VAL A 793 -20.15 7.83 26.24
C VAL A 793 -20.34 8.29 27.70
N GLU A 794 -19.90 9.51 28.04
CA GLU A 794 -20.07 10.08 29.39
C GLU A 794 -21.53 10.35 29.72
N GLU A 795 -22.26 11.03 28.82
CA GLU A 795 -23.71 11.29 29.01
C GLU A 795 -24.50 9.97 29.04
N ALA A 796 -24.15 9.01 28.20
CA ALA A 796 -24.82 7.71 28.22
C ALA A 796 -24.57 6.91 29.49
N LEU A 797 -23.43 7.05 30.17
CA LEU A 797 -23.14 6.43 31.44
C LEU A 797 -24.09 6.96 32.56
N GLU A 798 -24.32 8.27 32.58
CA GLU A 798 -25.27 8.90 33.52
C GLU A 798 -26.71 8.49 33.19
N PHE A 799 -27.08 8.53 31.92
CA PHE A 799 -28.43 8.18 31.45
C PHE A 799 -28.84 6.74 31.79
N PHE A 800 -27.87 5.78 31.61
CA PHE A 800 -28.09 4.36 31.87
C PHE A 800 -27.56 3.88 33.24
N GLU A 801 -27.34 4.78 34.19
CA GLU A 801 -26.77 4.46 35.51
C GLU A 801 -27.45 3.26 36.19
N ASN A 802 -28.77 3.17 36.09
CA ASN A 802 -29.59 2.13 36.70
C ASN A 802 -29.75 0.85 35.87
N ILE A 803 -29.01 0.71 34.77
CA ILE A 803 -29.08 -0.47 33.87
C ILE A 803 -27.69 -1.11 33.80
N PRO A 804 -27.34 -2.02 34.71
CA PRO A 804 -25.97 -2.56 34.81
C PRO A 804 -25.45 -3.21 33.55
N ARG A 805 -26.31 -3.88 32.78
CA ARG A 805 -25.93 -4.54 31.53
C ARG A 805 -25.43 -3.54 30.47
N ILE A 806 -26.01 -2.35 30.39
CA ILE A 806 -25.60 -1.28 29.45
C ILE A 806 -24.41 -0.53 30.06
N LYS A 807 -24.54 -0.12 31.35
CA LYS A 807 -23.53 0.65 32.08
C LYS A 807 -22.13 -0.02 32.00
N ASN A 808 -22.05 -1.33 32.28
CA ASN A 808 -20.78 -2.04 32.25
C ASN A 808 -20.07 -2.02 30.88
N LYS A 809 -20.82 -2.12 29.81
CA LYS A 809 -20.26 -2.04 28.44
C LYS A 809 -19.82 -0.62 28.07
N ILE A 810 -20.58 0.38 28.44
CA ILE A 810 -20.24 1.79 28.20
C ILE A 810 -19.06 2.21 29.07
N GLN A 811 -18.98 1.69 30.32
CA GLN A 811 -17.87 1.97 31.23
C GLN A 811 -16.53 1.57 30.64
N THR A 812 -16.44 0.42 29.91
CA THR A 812 -15.18 0.01 29.26
C THR A 812 -14.76 0.98 28.15
N LEU A 813 -15.70 1.62 27.44
CA LEU A 813 -15.39 2.69 26.48
C LEU A 813 -14.81 3.93 27.19
N LYS A 814 -15.34 4.31 28.36
CA LYS A 814 -14.80 5.41 29.18
C LYS A 814 -13.41 5.07 29.71
N ASP A 815 -13.23 3.84 30.20
CA ASP A 815 -11.95 3.37 30.74
C ASP A 815 -10.80 3.47 29.74
N VAL A 816 -11.06 3.16 28.47
CA VAL A 816 -10.06 3.30 27.39
C VAL A 816 -9.88 4.76 26.89
N GLY A 817 -10.44 5.74 27.59
CA GLY A 817 -10.29 7.16 27.25
C GLY A 817 -11.21 7.66 26.14
N LEU A 818 -12.30 6.94 25.81
CA LEU A 818 -13.25 7.30 24.75
C LEU A 818 -14.55 7.92 25.31
N GLY A 819 -14.48 8.62 26.45
CA GLY A 819 -15.64 9.27 27.06
C GLY A 819 -16.33 10.29 26.15
N TYR A 820 -15.58 10.92 25.28
CA TYR A 820 -16.03 12.02 24.41
C TYR A 820 -16.69 11.56 23.09
N ILE A 821 -16.50 10.32 22.63
CA ILE A 821 -17.12 9.85 21.39
C ILE A 821 -18.62 9.61 21.58
N ARG A 822 -19.39 9.76 20.49
CA ARG A 822 -20.82 9.45 20.50
C ARG A 822 -21.06 7.97 20.27
N LEU A 823 -22.07 7.40 20.92
CA LEU A 823 -22.42 5.98 20.77
C LEU A 823 -22.73 5.59 19.32
N GLY A 824 -23.39 6.46 18.56
CA GLY A 824 -23.76 6.27 17.16
C GLY A 824 -22.78 6.87 16.14
N GLN A 825 -21.58 7.32 16.55
CA GLN A 825 -20.59 7.91 15.66
C GLN A 825 -20.18 6.92 14.55
N PRO A 826 -20.33 7.29 13.26
CA PRO A 826 -19.98 6.38 12.16
C PRO A 826 -18.52 5.95 12.19
N SER A 827 -18.25 4.68 11.89
CA SER A 827 -16.88 4.15 11.82
C SER A 827 -15.97 4.90 10.85
N THR A 828 -16.53 5.52 9.82
CA THR A 828 -15.81 6.32 8.82
C THR A 828 -15.30 7.66 9.37
N GLN A 829 -15.80 8.10 10.52
CA GLN A 829 -15.39 9.34 11.19
C GLN A 829 -14.42 9.10 12.35
N LEU A 830 -14.18 7.84 12.70
CA LEU A 830 -13.25 7.46 13.76
C LEU A 830 -11.82 7.44 13.24
N SER A 831 -10.87 7.91 14.05
CA SER A 831 -9.45 7.72 13.79
C SER A 831 -9.05 6.24 13.98
N GLY A 832 -7.90 5.83 13.43
CA GLY A 832 -7.37 4.47 13.62
C GLY A 832 -7.18 4.12 15.09
N GLY A 833 -6.65 5.04 15.89
CA GLY A 833 -6.47 4.85 17.33
C GLY A 833 -7.80 4.74 18.11
N GLU A 834 -8.83 5.52 17.74
CA GLU A 834 -10.17 5.39 18.32
C GLU A 834 -10.80 4.04 18.00
N ALA A 835 -10.70 3.59 16.73
CA ALA A 835 -11.19 2.28 16.31
C ALA A 835 -10.51 1.14 17.10
N GLN A 836 -9.20 1.22 17.29
CA GLN A 836 -8.41 0.26 18.06
C GLN A 836 -8.85 0.23 19.53
N ARG A 837 -9.04 1.39 20.16
CA ARG A 837 -9.52 1.48 21.55
C ARG A 837 -10.95 0.96 21.73
N ILE A 838 -11.83 1.13 20.73
CA ILE A 838 -13.17 0.51 20.73
C ILE A 838 -13.07 -1.02 20.71
N LYS A 839 -12.18 -1.58 19.90
CA LYS A 839 -11.92 -3.02 19.86
C LYS A 839 -11.40 -3.52 21.22
N LEU A 840 -10.46 -2.79 21.82
CA LEU A 840 -9.94 -3.09 23.16
C LEU A 840 -11.05 -3.04 24.21
N ALA A 841 -11.90 -1.99 24.23
CA ALA A 841 -13.04 -1.86 25.14
C ALA A 841 -14.02 -3.04 25.02
N PHE A 842 -14.28 -3.49 23.78
CA PHE A 842 -15.14 -4.64 23.53
C PHE A 842 -14.56 -5.92 24.16
N GLU A 843 -13.26 -6.18 23.98
CA GLU A 843 -12.62 -7.36 24.59
C GLU A 843 -12.59 -7.28 26.12
N LEU A 844 -12.34 -6.10 26.69
CA LEU A 844 -12.42 -5.86 28.14
C LEU A 844 -13.82 -6.09 28.72
N SER A 845 -14.86 -5.88 27.93
CA SER A 845 -16.25 -6.12 28.34
C SER A 845 -16.61 -7.61 28.45
N LYS A 846 -15.76 -8.51 27.95
CA LYS A 846 -15.97 -9.97 27.98
C LYS A 846 -15.32 -10.56 29.23
N ARG A 847 -15.83 -11.75 29.65
CA ARG A 847 -15.20 -12.51 30.71
C ARG A 847 -13.85 -13.07 30.23
N SER A 848 -12.79 -12.75 30.95
CA SER A 848 -11.45 -13.28 30.66
C SER A 848 -11.35 -14.77 31.05
N THR A 849 -10.67 -15.56 30.24
CA THR A 849 -10.31 -16.95 30.54
C THR A 849 -8.94 -17.05 31.23
N GLY A 850 -8.12 -15.98 31.17
CA GLY A 850 -6.73 -15.98 31.63
C GLY A 850 -5.76 -16.72 30.70
N LYS A 851 -6.19 -17.14 29.51
CA LYS A 851 -5.39 -17.89 28.52
C LYS A 851 -5.46 -17.26 27.12
N THR A 852 -5.82 -15.99 27.04
CA THR A 852 -5.94 -15.28 25.77
C THR A 852 -4.64 -14.58 25.44
N LEU A 853 -4.19 -14.69 24.16
CA LEU A 853 -3.12 -13.89 23.59
C LEU A 853 -3.71 -12.68 22.89
N TYR A 854 -3.39 -11.49 23.40
CA TYR A 854 -3.72 -10.22 22.73
C TYR A 854 -2.50 -9.73 21.95
N ILE A 855 -2.71 -9.34 20.70
CA ILE A 855 -1.73 -8.69 19.86
C ILE A 855 -2.22 -7.29 19.53
N LEU A 856 -1.38 -6.28 19.77
CA LEU A 856 -1.66 -4.88 19.48
C LEU A 856 -0.56 -4.30 18.59
N ASP A 857 -0.95 -3.53 17.58
CA ASP A 857 -0.03 -2.85 16.67
C ASP A 857 -0.10 -1.35 16.88
N GLU A 858 0.99 -0.75 17.39
CA GLU A 858 1.19 0.67 17.69
C GLU A 858 -0.03 1.34 18.38
N PRO A 859 -0.48 0.83 19.55
CA PRO A 859 -1.69 1.31 20.18
C PRO A 859 -1.59 2.72 20.78
N THR A 860 -0.39 3.32 20.86
CA THR A 860 -0.17 4.69 21.35
C THR A 860 -0.33 5.75 20.27
N THR A 861 -0.61 5.35 19.02
CA THR A 861 -0.81 6.25 17.88
C THR A 861 -1.88 7.30 18.20
N GLY A 862 -1.55 8.59 18.05
CA GLY A 862 -2.45 9.72 18.30
C GLY A 862 -2.83 9.95 19.76
N LEU A 863 -2.08 9.38 20.70
CA LEU A 863 -2.33 9.52 22.12
C LEU A 863 -1.39 10.53 22.79
N HIS A 864 -1.98 11.43 23.55
CA HIS A 864 -1.24 12.22 24.52
C HIS A 864 -0.67 11.32 25.64
N VAL A 865 0.43 11.72 26.29
CA VAL A 865 1.11 10.93 27.33
C VAL A 865 0.17 10.53 28.47
N ASP A 866 -0.81 11.37 28.84
CA ASP A 866 -1.85 11.03 29.85
C ASP A 866 -2.76 9.87 29.37
N ASP A 867 -3.11 9.84 28.09
CA ASP A 867 -3.88 8.74 27.48
C ASP A 867 -3.03 7.45 27.38
N VAL A 868 -1.71 7.58 27.10
CA VAL A 868 -0.75 6.46 27.14
C VAL A 868 -0.70 5.84 28.54
N ASN A 869 -0.64 6.67 29.58
CA ASN A 869 -0.64 6.19 30.97
C ASN A 869 -1.89 5.35 31.28
N ARG A 870 -3.07 5.80 30.84
CA ARG A 870 -4.32 5.04 30.98
C ARG A 870 -4.28 3.72 30.21
N LEU A 871 -3.76 3.75 28.99
CA LEU A 871 -3.63 2.55 28.16
C LEU A 871 -2.69 1.52 28.82
N VAL A 872 -1.54 1.95 29.33
CA VAL A 872 -0.61 1.09 30.09
C VAL A 872 -1.34 0.42 31.26
N TYR A 873 -2.08 1.19 32.06
CA TYR A 873 -2.86 0.64 33.19
C TYR A 873 -3.85 -0.45 32.73
N ILE A 874 -4.52 -0.27 31.60
CA ILE A 874 -5.46 -1.24 31.03
C ILE A 874 -4.74 -2.52 30.59
N LEU A 875 -3.62 -2.39 29.89
CA LEU A 875 -2.84 -3.54 29.44
C LEU A 875 -2.27 -4.34 30.62
N GLN A 876 -1.82 -3.64 31.67
CA GLN A 876 -1.38 -4.27 32.92
C GLN A 876 -2.51 -5.09 33.55
N ARG A 877 -3.76 -4.55 33.62
CA ARG A 877 -4.94 -5.28 34.13
C ARG A 877 -5.26 -6.54 33.30
N LEU A 878 -5.06 -6.51 31.98
CA LEU A 878 -5.25 -7.70 31.13
C LEU A 878 -4.24 -8.79 31.47
N VAL A 879 -2.99 -8.40 31.69
CA VAL A 879 -1.92 -9.33 32.11
C VAL A 879 -2.17 -9.87 33.52
N ASP A 880 -2.58 -9.02 34.46
CA ASP A 880 -2.92 -9.42 35.83
C ASP A 880 -4.09 -10.44 35.88
N ALA A 881 -4.96 -10.42 34.88
CA ALA A 881 -6.00 -11.42 34.70
C ALA A 881 -5.48 -12.75 34.07
N GLY A 882 -4.16 -12.95 33.95
CA GLY A 882 -3.50 -14.17 33.49
C GLY A 882 -3.27 -14.22 31.97
N ASN A 883 -3.68 -13.21 31.21
CA ASN A 883 -3.52 -13.20 29.76
C ASN A 883 -2.09 -12.82 29.33
N THR A 884 -1.77 -13.11 28.09
CA THR A 884 -0.52 -12.67 27.44
C THR A 884 -0.81 -11.51 26.52
N VAL A 885 0.00 -10.46 26.59
CA VAL A 885 -0.13 -9.28 25.75
C VAL A 885 1.16 -9.03 24.99
N VAL A 886 1.10 -9.02 23.65
CA VAL A 886 2.21 -8.70 22.75
C VAL A 886 1.89 -7.42 22.02
N VAL A 887 2.78 -6.43 22.12
CA VAL A 887 2.56 -5.09 21.54
C VAL A 887 3.75 -4.72 20.64
N ILE A 888 3.48 -4.32 19.42
CA ILE A 888 4.47 -3.63 18.58
C ILE A 888 4.45 -2.16 18.97
N GLU A 889 5.58 -1.59 19.40
CA GLU A 889 5.61 -0.23 19.92
C GLU A 889 6.94 0.50 19.67
N HIS A 890 6.81 1.83 19.58
CA HIS A 890 7.92 2.78 19.50
C HIS A 890 7.94 3.80 20.63
N ASN A 891 6.81 4.00 21.31
CA ASN A 891 6.67 4.95 22.42
C ASN A 891 7.46 4.46 23.66
N LEU A 892 8.47 5.23 24.06
CA LEU A 892 9.37 4.85 25.16
C LEU A 892 8.66 4.79 26.52
N ASP A 893 7.63 5.60 26.76
CA ASP A 893 6.86 5.58 28.00
C ASP A 893 6.10 4.28 28.16
N MET A 894 5.62 3.71 27.06
CA MET A 894 4.99 2.40 27.06
C MET A 894 6.01 1.27 27.16
N ILE A 895 7.12 1.38 26.41
CA ILE A 895 8.18 0.35 26.39
C ILE A 895 8.84 0.19 27.76
N LYS A 896 9.07 1.29 28.51
CA LYS A 896 9.63 1.20 29.87
C LYS A 896 8.74 0.46 30.84
N CYS A 897 7.44 0.29 30.55
CA CYS A 897 6.47 -0.42 31.38
C CYS A 897 6.35 -1.91 31.03
N ALA A 898 7.09 -2.42 30.03
CA ALA A 898 7.06 -3.82 29.61
C ALA A 898 7.67 -4.75 30.66
N ASP A 899 7.18 -5.99 30.76
CA ASP A 899 7.85 -7.05 31.48
C ASP A 899 8.98 -7.67 30.65
N TYR A 900 8.80 -7.74 29.33
CA TYR A 900 9.75 -8.33 28.40
C TYR A 900 9.81 -7.53 27.08
N ILE A 901 11.00 -7.45 26.50
CA ILE A 901 11.22 -6.76 25.21
C ILE A 901 11.89 -7.73 24.22
N ILE A 902 11.45 -7.67 22.98
CA ILE A 902 12.05 -8.32 21.82
C ILE A 902 12.44 -7.22 20.85
N ASP A 903 13.75 -6.94 20.72
CA ASP A 903 14.28 -5.85 19.90
C ASP A 903 14.84 -6.37 18.58
N LEU A 904 14.26 -5.93 17.45
CA LEU A 904 14.63 -6.31 16.11
C LEU A 904 15.44 -5.22 15.42
N GLY A 905 16.39 -5.63 14.58
CA GLY A 905 17.23 -4.69 13.86
C GLY A 905 18.39 -5.36 13.14
N PRO A 906 19.61 -4.74 13.16
CA PRO A 906 19.94 -3.41 13.72
C PRO A 906 19.39 -2.24 12.91
N GLU A 907 19.16 -2.43 11.58
CA GLU A 907 18.68 -1.42 10.65
C GLU A 907 17.31 -1.84 10.04
N GLY A 908 16.77 -1.02 9.16
CA GLY A 908 15.59 -1.34 8.35
C GLY A 908 15.94 -2.10 7.08
N GLY A 909 14.93 -2.69 6.41
CA GLY A 909 15.06 -3.39 5.13
C GLY A 909 16.01 -4.58 5.19
N ASP A 910 16.83 -4.75 4.15
CA ASP A 910 17.73 -5.91 4.03
C ASP A 910 18.83 -5.97 5.11
N LYS A 911 19.16 -4.86 5.73
CA LYS A 911 20.12 -4.77 6.85
C LYS A 911 19.47 -5.05 8.21
N GLY A 912 18.13 -5.19 8.23
CA GLY A 912 17.34 -5.57 9.39
C GLY A 912 17.06 -7.07 9.47
N GLY A 913 15.94 -7.39 10.07
CA GLY A 913 15.41 -8.76 10.13
C GLY A 913 16.18 -9.72 11.01
N THR A 914 16.93 -9.22 12.01
CA THR A 914 17.64 -10.04 13.01
C THR A 914 17.18 -9.68 14.42
N LEU A 915 17.31 -10.63 15.35
CA LEU A 915 17.10 -10.40 16.77
C LEU A 915 18.33 -9.70 17.34
N VAL A 916 18.21 -8.44 17.78
CA VAL A 916 19.29 -7.67 18.37
C VAL A 916 19.43 -7.98 19.85
N ALA A 917 18.33 -7.98 20.57
CA ALA A 917 18.28 -8.25 22.00
C ALA A 917 16.89 -8.75 22.42
N GLN A 918 16.85 -9.49 23.52
CA GLN A 918 15.62 -9.87 24.21
C GLN A 918 15.86 -9.95 25.71
N GLY A 919 14.86 -9.64 26.52
CA GLY A 919 14.95 -9.66 27.98
C GLY A 919 14.10 -8.57 28.62
N THR A 920 14.32 -8.29 29.91
CA THR A 920 13.68 -7.17 30.61
C THR A 920 14.20 -5.82 30.08
N PRO A 921 13.48 -4.71 30.26
CA PRO A 921 13.95 -3.39 29.88
C PRO A 921 15.35 -3.06 30.41
N GLU A 922 15.65 -3.46 31.65
CA GLU A 922 16.94 -3.27 32.32
C GLU A 922 18.08 -4.08 31.66
N GLU A 923 17.76 -5.25 31.11
CA GLU A 923 18.72 -6.07 30.35
C GLU A 923 18.98 -5.50 28.94
N ILE A 924 17.94 -4.97 28.28
CA ILE A 924 18.04 -4.33 26.96
C ILE A 924 18.94 -3.09 27.02
N VAL A 925 18.83 -2.28 28.07
CA VAL A 925 19.69 -1.08 28.27
C VAL A 925 21.16 -1.43 28.29
N LYS A 926 21.55 -2.64 28.72
CA LYS A 926 22.95 -3.13 28.78
C LYS A 926 23.48 -3.58 27.40
N LYS A 927 22.64 -3.62 26.36
CA LYS A 927 23.03 -4.11 25.03
C LYS A 927 23.41 -2.93 24.13
N ASP A 928 24.67 -2.68 23.90
CA ASP A 928 25.19 -1.56 23.08
C ASP A 928 24.65 -1.53 21.62
N LYS A 929 24.29 -2.67 21.08
CA LYS A 929 23.75 -2.81 19.72
C LYS A 929 22.27 -2.40 19.61
N SER A 930 21.56 -2.30 20.73
CA SER A 930 20.14 -1.94 20.75
C SER A 930 19.98 -0.41 20.74
N TYR A 931 19.38 0.10 19.69
CA TYR A 931 18.96 1.51 19.66
C TYR A 931 17.89 1.79 20.72
N THR A 932 16.89 0.91 20.82
CA THR A 932 15.86 1.00 21.88
C THR A 932 16.50 1.08 23.26
N GLY A 933 17.49 0.24 23.55
CA GLY A 933 18.22 0.26 24.81
C GLY A 933 18.95 1.58 25.10
N LYS A 934 19.54 2.21 24.08
CA LYS A 934 20.21 3.50 24.22
C LYS A 934 19.26 4.63 24.65
N TYR A 935 18.06 4.67 24.08
CA TYR A 935 17.04 5.68 24.42
C TYR A 935 16.37 5.38 25.77
N LEU A 936 16.06 4.11 26.06
CA LEU A 936 15.50 3.68 27.35
C LEU A 936 16.42 4.02 28.56
N LYS A 937 17.73 4.01 28.36
CA LYS A 937 18.70 4.33 29.42
C LYS A 937 18.46 5.70 30.06
N LYS A 938 17.87 6.63 29.33
CA LYS A 938 17.55 7.98 29.84
C LYS A 938 16.33 7.95 30.80
N LEU A 939 15.43 6.96 30.65
CA LEU A 939 14.15 6.88 31.36
C LEU A 939 14.13 5.84 32.49
N LEU A 940 15.04 4.87 32.48
CA LEU A 940 15.21 3.83 33.49
C LEU A 940 16.38 4.23 34.43
N ARG A 941 16.25 5.33 35.12
CA ARG A 941 17.23 5.78 36.13
C ARG A 941 16.88 5.29 37.50
#